data_c10bf6f4dbd283f413c22697ba5197f2
#
_entry.id   c10bf6f4dbd283f413c22697ba5197f2
#
_cell.length_a   1.000
_cell.length_b   1.000
_cell.length_c   1.000
_cell.angle_alpha   90.00
_cell.angle_beta   90.00
_cell.angle_gamma   90.00
#
_symmetry.space_group_name_H-M   'P 1'
#
loop_
_entity.id
_entity.type
_entity.pdbx_description
1 polymer ?
#
loop_
_entity_poly.entity_id
_entity_poly.type
_entity_poly.pdbx_seq_one_letter_code
_entity_poly.pdbx_strand_id
1 'polypeptide(L)'
;MKRILSLVILLGLLLAALPQSLGAAGKKPFTLTSPDGRTAVTVQGEAPLSYTVVRDGRTLVAPSSIGLTLTDGTVINRAVKASRTRKISEVTDAPFYRQPHISTTCNELTLTLTGGFTLTFRAYDDGVAYRFVYTKNVPLCIASEQATFAFEGDPKVWLSHSTNEKNPFAMAFQNYYDETPLSKASDVPAFLPATVDVGGTKVTLLESDLEAYPGMFLSRPTPNPSREGRGAANAQPLSDSEALPLTGERGEGLSALFPPYPKTYRMSPTRQQMHVSSAEDYICRVEGKRTFPWRILALTDDDTQMPVNNLVYALASPNRIGDTSWIKPGKVAWDWWNAWNLKGVPFKAGINMPTYKYYIDFAAKYGIEYIVLDEGWYDPKGGDMLTVIPELDLEELIAYGRKKGVDIVLWTVFNVLDDQLDEACRKYSAMGVKGFKVDFLDRNDQTGVEMAYRICEKAAQYHLFLDYHGFYAPTGLNRTYPNLLNFEGVFGMEEVKWKPDDKDMPHYDVTFPYIRMMSGNVDFTPGAMRNATRADWRPVYYSPMSMGTRCHQAAMYVVFDSPFTMFCDTPTSYEAEPDYTKFVSGIPTVWDETVIPCGRMGEYIVTARRKGDVWYVAGMTDWTARDINIPLTFLPEGDYAYVLLSDGINADKNAEDYRLDTQFHPSGATLTLHMASGGGFVLKIGKPTVVDHL
;
A
#
# COMPACT_ATOMS: atom_id res chain seq x y z
N MET A 1 8.57 -19.17 -75.68
CA MET A 1 8.47 -19.37 -74.21
C MET A 1 9.79 -19.85 -73.66
N LYS A 2 10.87 -19.10 -73.77
CA LYS A 2 12.21 -19.38 -73.18
C LYS A 2 13.03 -18.10 -73.04
N ARG A 3 12.47 -16.95 -72.64
CA ARG A 3 13.18 -15.67 -72.43
C ARG A 3 12.62 -14.81 -71.31
N ILE A 4 11.80 -15.35 -70.37
CA ILE A 4 11.25 -14.58 -69.20
C ILE A 4 11.73 -15.13 -67.87
N LEU A 5 12.58 -16.18 -67.82
CA LEU A 5 13.03 -16.81 -66.60
C LEU A 5 14.45 -16.38 -66.14
N SER A 6 15.09 -15.41 -66.84
CA SER A 6 16.45 -14.97 -66.48
C SER A 6 16.54 -13.58 -65.86
N LEU A 7 15.39 -12.90 -65.63
CA LEU A 7 15.43 -11.52 -65.05
C LEU A 7 14.96 -11.45 -63.59
N VAL A 8 14.55 -12.55 -62.98
CA VAL A 8 14.10 -12.58 -61.55
C VAL A 8 15.22 -13.08 -60.63
N ILE A 9 16.29 -13.66 -61.12
CA ILE A 9 17.41 -14.17 -60.33
C ILE A 9 18.54 -13.12 -60.12
N LEU A 10 18.55 -11.98 -60.86
CA LEU A 10 19.58 -10.93 -60.74
C LEU A 10 19.19 -9.76 -59.83
N LEU A 11 17.96 -9.70 -59.27
CA LEU A 11 17.56 -8.66 -58.31
C LEU A 11 17.61 -9.11 -56.83
N GLY A 12 18.04 -10.34 -56.55
CA GLY A 12 18.16 -10.92 -55.22
C GLY A 12 19.52 -10.88 -54.61
N LEU A 13 20.54 -10.33 -55.30
CA LEU A 13 21.97 -10.39 -54.88
C LEU A 13 22.62 -9.02 -54.70
N LEU A 14 21.89 -7.92 -54.60
CA LEU A 14 22.44 -6.56 -54.40
C LEU A 14 21.99 -5.89 -53.09
N LEU A 15 21.60 -6.65 -52.09
CA LEU A 15 21.24 -6.17 -50.73
C LEU A 15 22.10 -6.81 -49.62
N ALA A 16 23.35 -7.07 -49.90
CA ALA A 16 24.28 -7.61 -48.91
C ALA A 16 25.65 -6.96 -49.01
N ALA A 17 25.76 -5.65 -48.73
CA ALA A 17 27.01 -5.00 -48.36
C ALA A 17 26.71 -3.64 -47.70
N LEU A 18 26.06 -3.66 -46.52
CA LEU A 18 26.23 -2.61 -45.56
C LEU A 18 27.47 -2.97 -44.71
N PRO A 19 28.36 -2.03 -44.44
CA PRO A 19 29.51 -2.33 -43.61
C PRO A 19 29.02 -2.71 -42.20
N GLN A 20 29.24 -3.98 -41.83
CA GLN A 20 29.18 -4.37 -40.43
C GLN A 20 30.26 -3.55 -39.71
N SER A 21 29.84 -2.56 -38.92
CA SER A 21 30.68 -2.00 -37.88
C SER A 21 31.17 -3.15 -37.01
N LEU A 22 32.48 -3.36 -36.95
CA LEU A 22 33.15 -4.24 -36.00
C LEU A 22 32.87 -3.68 -34.58
N GLY A 23 31.69 -3.94 -34.05
CA GLY A 23 31.41 -3.85 -32.65
C GLY A 23 32.19 -4.97 -31.95
N ALA A 24 32.93 -4.65 -30.89
CA ALA A 24 33.56 -5.62 -30.02
C ALA A 24 32.57 -6.74 -29.72
N ALA A 25 33.01 -8.01 -29.73
CA ALA A 25 32.18 -9.17 -29.45
C ALA A 25 31.78 -9.15 -27.98
N GLY A 26 30.72 -8.41 -27.66
CA GLY A 26 30.07 -8.37 -26.33
C GLY A 26 29.44 -9.73 -26.01
N LYS A 27 29.49 -10.11 -24.74
CA LYS A 27 28.74 -11.28 -24.27
C LYS A 27 27.25 -11.09 -24.59
N LYS A 28 26.58 -12.13 -25.10
CA LYS A 28 25.15 -12.08 -25.39
C LYS A 28 24.37 -11.67 -24.15
N PRO A 29 23.34 -10.79 -24.28
CA PRO A 29 22.47 -10.41 -23.16
C PRO A 29 21.72 -11.66 -22.64
N PHE A 30 21.30 -11.59 -21.38
CA PHE A 30 20.48 -12.61 -20.74
C PHE A 30 19.00 -12.20 -20.88
N THR A 31 18.17 -13.04 -21.48
CA THR A 31 16.73 -12.79 -21.65
C THR A 31 15.92 -13.76 -20.80
N LEU A 32 14.91 -13.22 -20.12
CA LEU A 32 13.93 -13.95 -19.33
C LEU A 32 12.54 -13.52 -19.81
N THR A 33 11.65 -14.48 -20.10
CA THR A 33 10.25 -14.20 -20.50
C THR A 33 9.29 -14.62 -19.39
N SER A 34 8.12 -13.93 -19.32
CA SER A 34 7.00 -14.37 -18.50
C SER A 34 6.46 -15.74 -18.94
N PRO A 35 5.70 -16.46 -18.10
CA PRO A 35 5.10 -17.74 -18.47
C PRO A 35 4.17 -17.66 -19.70
N ASP A 36 3.41 -16.57 -19.85
CA ASP A 36 2.53 -16.28 -21.02
C ASP A 36 3.30 -15.84 -22.27
N GLY A 37 4.62 -15.56 -22.13
CA GLY A 37 5.49 -15.11 -23.22
C GLY A 37 5.32 -13.65 -23.64
N ARG A 38 4.41 -12.88 -23.04
CA ARG A 38 4.11 -11.50 -23.41
C ARG A 38 5.18 -10.51 -22.95
N THR A 39 5.81 -10.76 -21.77
CA THR A 39 6.81 -9.89 -21.17
C THR A 39 8.20 -10.50 -21.28
N ALA A 40 9.17 -9.72 -21.77
CA ALA A 40 10.58 -10.09 -21.82
C ALA A 40 11.44 -9.09 -21.05
N VAL A 41 12.29 -9.61 -20.18
CA VAL A 41 13.34 -8.86 -19.49
C VAL A 41 14.66 -9.20 -20.12
N THR A 42 15.40 -8.21 -20.60
CA THR A 42 16.75 -8.40 -21.15
C THR A 42 17.75 -7.70 -20.26
N VAL A 43 18.72 -8.48 -19.73
CA VAL A 43 19.77 -7.98 -18.84
C VAL A 43 21.10 -7.94 -19.59
N GLN A 44 21.73 -6.75 -19.68
CA GLN A 44 23.08 -6.59 -20.20
C GLN A 44 24.08 -7.02 -19.12
N GLY A 45 24.87 -8.03 -19.42
CA GLY A 45 25.83 -8.62 -18.45
C GLY A 45 27.18 -7.92 -18.42
N GLU A 46 27.38 -6.85 -19.19
CA GLU A 46 28.58 -6.01 -19.21
C GLU A 46 28.41 -4.82 -18.28
N ALA A 47 29.54 -4.22 -17.92
CA ALA A 47 29.54 -3.07 -17.01
C ALA A 47 29.15 -1.76 -17.72
N PRO A 48 28.26 -0.96 -17.13
CA PRO A 48 27.45 -1.24 -15.94
C PRO A 48 26.25 -2.13 -16.27
N LEU A 49 25.82 -2.98 -15.31
CA LEU A 49 24.62 -3.81 -15.45
C LEU A 49 23.39 -2.95 -15.72
N SER A 50 22.65 -3.31 -16.74
CA SER A 50 21.37 -2.67 -17.06
C SER A 50 20.35 -3.69 -17.52
N TYR A 51 19.08 -3.31 -17.47
CA TYR A 51 17.97 -4.15 -17.93
C TYR A 51 16.96 -3.34 -18.74
N THR A 52 16.19 -4.03 -19.57
CA THR A 52 15.04 -3.50 -20.29
C THR A 52 13.84 -4.40 -20.05
N VAL A 53 12.63 -3.83 -20.09
CA VAL A 53 11.38 -4.60 -20.03
C VAL A 53 10.55 -4.29 -21.27
N VAL A 54 10.22 -5.32 -22.01
CA VAL A 54 9.39 -5.25 -23.23
C VAL A 54 8.15 -6.11 -23.03
N ARG A 55 6.96 -5.60 -23.35
CA ARG A 55 5.70 -6.34 -23.31
C ARG A 55 4.96 -6.18 -24.65
N ASP A 56 4.60 -7.30 -25.27
CA ASP A 56 3.93 -7.35 -26.59
C ASP A 56 4.67 -6.52 -27.65
N GLY A 57 6.02 -6.53 -27.63
CA GLY A 57 6.88 -5.79 -28.55
C GLY A 57 7.05 -4.29 -28.23
N ARG A 58 6.41 -3.77 -27.17
CA ARG A 58 6.56 -2.37 -26.71
C ARG A 58 7.56 -2.31 -25.57
N THR A 59 8.48 -1.35 -25.63
CA THR A 59 9.37 -1.01 -24.52
C THR A 59 8.56 -0.37 -23.39
N LEU A 60 8.47 -1.01 -22.24
CA LEU A 60 7.87 -0.45 -21.02
C LEU A 60 8.90 0.21 -20.13
N VAL A 61 10.09 -0.37 -20.05
CA VAL A 61 11.25 0.22 -19.34
C VAL A 61 12.44 0.17 -20.28
N ALA A 62 12.94 1.33 -20.64
CA ALA A 62 14.13 1.51 -21.44
C ALA A 62 15.40 1.10 -20.66
N PRO A 63 16.60 1.04 -21.26
CA PRO A 63 17.81 0.61 -20.58
C PRO A 63 18.01 1.33 -19.24
N SER A 64 17.91 0.58 -18.16
CA SER A 64 17.90 1.06 -16.78
C SER A 64 19.00 0.40 -15.97
N SER A 65 19.78 1.19 -15.24
CA SER A 65 20.98 0.74 -14.52
C SER A 65 20.64 0.16 -13.16
N ILE A 66 21.37 -0.89 -12.75
CA ILE A 66 21.27 -1.51 -11.43
C ILE A 66 22.67 -1.78 -10.85
N GLY A 67 22.83 -1.58 -9.54
CA GLY A 67 24.10 -1.82 -8.87
C GLY A 67 24.07 -1.50 -7.39
N LEU A 68 25.11 -1.92 -6.68
CA LEU A 68 25.37 -1.55 -5.28
C LEU A 68 26.78 -0.97 -5.21
N THR A 69 26.98 0.08 -4.41
CA THR A 69 28.29 0.61 -4.07
C THR A 69 28.54 0.37 -2.59
N LEU A 70 29.68 -0.23 -2.27
CA LEU A 70 30.12 -0.44 -0.90
C LEU A 70 30.92 0.75 -0.39
N THR A 71 31.03 0.91 0.92
CA THR A 71 31.79 2.00 1.55
C THR A 71 33.29 1.97 1.27
N ASP A 72 33.85 0.82 0.86
CA ASP A 72 35.23 0.69 0.41
C ASP A 72 35.45 1.09 -1.06
N GLY A 73 34.40 1.60 -1.73
CA GLY A 73 34.42 1.97 -3.15
C GLY A 73 34.20 0.81 -4.12
N THR A 74 33.96 -0.40 -3.62
CA THR A 74 33.63 -1.55 -4.48
C THR A 74 32.26 -1.40 -5.12
N VAL A 75 32.18 -1.49 -6.44
CA VAL A 75 30.93 -1.40 -7.20
C VAL A 75 30.47 -2.76 -7.70
N ILE A 76 29.26 -3.16 -7.33
CA ILE A 76 28.63 -4.45 -7.67
C ILE A 76 27.67 -4.22 -8.85
N ASN A 77 28.20 -3.93 -10.01
CA ASN A 77 27.45 -3.73 -11.25
C ASN A 77 28.17 -4.32 -12.47
N ARG A 78 29.12 -5.24 -12.27
CA ARG A 78 30.03 -5.75 -13.31
C ARG A 78 30.12 -7.26 -13.35
N ALA A 79 30.42 -7.76 -14.53
CA ALA A 79 30.88 -9.13 -14.82
C ALA A 79 30.02 -10.28 -14.24
N VAL A 80 29.00 -10.66 -15.00
CA VAL A 80 28.28 -11.91 -14.78
C VAL A 80 29.22 -13.11 -15.04
N LYS A 81 29.41 -13.95 -14.02
CA LYS A 81 30.25 -15.17 -14.07
C LYS A 81 29.49 -16.40 -14.57
N ALA A 82 28.23 -16.53 -14.14
CA ALA A 82 27.35 -17.63 -14.48
C ALA A 82 25.89 -17.20 -14.44
N SER A 83 25.05 -17.92 -15.14
CA SER A 83 23.60 -17.74 -15.12
C SER A 83 22.88 -19.07 -14.95
N ARG A 84 21.69 -19.01 -14.32
CA ARG A 84 20.78 -20.14 -14.18
C ARG A 84 19.35 -19.65 -14.35
N THR A 85 18.52 -20.42 -15.05
CA THR A 85 17.09 -20.20 -15.16
C THR A 85 16.32 -21.34 -14.54
N ARG A 86 15.12 -21.05 -14.00
CA ARG A 86 14.16 -22.06 -13.53
C ARG A 86 12.74 -21.51 -13.60
N LYS A 87 11.76 -22.40 -13.68
CA LYS A 87 10.34 -22.07 -13.49
C LYS A 87 9.97 -22.26 -12.02
N ILE A 88 9.16 -21.36 -11.49
CA ILE A 88 8.63 -21.39 -10.11
C ILE A 88 7.11 -21.37 -10.21
N SER A 89 6.45 -22.21 -9.41
CA SER A 89 5.01 -22.17 -9.19
C SER A 89 4.78 -22.38 -7.70
N GLU A 90 4.13 -21.43 -7.06
CA GLU A 90 3.93 -21.39 -5.60
C GLU A 90 2.48 -21.05 -5.28
N VAL A 91 1.96 -21.64 -4.18
CA VAL A 91 0.72 -21.24 -3.54
C VAL A 91 1.10 -20.71 -2.16
N THR A 92 0.70 -19.50 -1.87
CA THR A 92 1.00 -18.81 -0.60
C THR A 92 -0.28 -18.64 0.19
N ASP A 93 -0.27 -19.03 1.46
CA ASP A 93 -1.36 -18.76 2.38
C ASP A 93 -1.41 -17.27 2.74
N ALA A 94 -2.62 -16.71 2.72
CA ALA A 94 -2.86 -15.29 2.97
C ALA A 94 -4.16 -15.11 3.81
N PRO A 95 -4.17 -15.56 5.08
CA PRO A 95 -5.40 -15.72 5.87
C PRO A 95 -6.16 -14.42 6.15
N PHE A 96 -5.46 -13.27 6.17
CA PHE A 96 -6.02 -11.95 6.47
C PHE A 96 -5.79 -10.98 5.32
N TYR A 97 -5.98 -11.47 4.11
CA TYR A 97 -5.76 -10.71 2.88
C TYR A 97 -7.03 -10.75 2.01
N ARG A 98 -6.98 -10.21 0.81
CA ARG A 98 -8.12 -10.12 -0.13
C ARG A 98 -8.61 -11.47 -0.67
N GLN A 99 -7.86 -12.53 -0.40
CA GLN A 99 -8.19 -13.93 -0.68
C GLN A 99 -7.28 -14.84 0.16
N PRO A 100 -7.72 -16.05 0.54
CA PRO A 100 -6.99 -16.88 1.49
C PRO A 100 -5.72 -17.54 0.93
N HIS A 101 -5.62 -17.66 -0.39
CA HIS A 101 -4.49 -18.28 -1.08
C HIS A 101 -4.11 -17.49 -2.32
N ILE A 102 -2.82 -17.25 -2.51
CA ILE A 102 -2.26 -16.57 -3.68
C ILE A 102 -1.45 -17.57 -4.49
N SER A 103 -1.88 -17.85 -5.71
CA SER A 103 -1.15 -18.68 -6.66
C SER A 103 -0.30 -17.82 -7.57
N THR A 104 0.99 -18.09 -7.68
CA THR A 104 1.90 -17.39 -8.58
C THR A 104 2.73 -18.34 -9.39
N THR A 105 2.99 -17.98 -10.64
CA THR A 105 3.91 -18.67 -11.54
C THR A 105 4.83 -17.67 -12.19
N CYS A 106 6.14 -17.94 -12.19
CA CYS A 106 7.12 -17.09 -12.85
C CYS A 106 8.27 -17.92 -13.43
N ASN A 107 9.02 -17.30 -14.33
CA ASN A 107 10.34 -17.73 -14.70
C ASN A 107 11.38 -16.92 -13.93
N GLU A 108 12.42 -17.56 -13.42
CA GLU A 108 13.48 -16.93 -12.63
C GLU A 108 14.82 -17.04 -13.36
N LEU A 109 15.57 -15.95 -13.42
CA LEU A 109 16.95 -15.86 -13.87
C LEU A 109 17.83 -15.43 -12.69
N THR A 110 18.82 -16.25 -12.34
CA THR A 110 19.83 -15.89 -11.35
C THR A 110 21.18 -15.70 -12.04
N LEU A 111 21.78 -14.54 -11.83
CA LEU A 111 23.11 -14.14 -12.34
C LEU A 111 24.11 -14.14 -11.19
N THR A 112 25.17 -14.90 -11.29
CA THR A 112 26.27 -14.90 -10.32
C THR A 112 27.23 -13.76 -10.65
N LEU A 113 27.43 -12.84 -9.72
CA LEU A 113 28.31 -11.69 -9.84
C LEU A 113 29.64 -11.91 -9.10
N THR A 114 30.49 -10.89 -9.10
CA THR A 114 31.72 -10.84 -8.29
C THR A 114 31.40 -10.53 -6.81
N GLY A 115 32.40 -10.65 -5.93
CA GLY A 115 32.27 -10.22 -4.53
C GLY A 115 31.39 -11.11 -3.63
N GLY A 116 30.75 -12.17 -4.15
CA GLY A 116 29.81 -13.01 -3.42
C GLY A 116 28.37 -12.55 -3.55
N PHE A 117 28.07 -11.79 -4.58
CA PHE A 117 26.72 -11.35 -4.90
C PHE A 117 26.08 -12.20 -6.00
N THR A 118 24.77 -12.33 -5.94
CA THR A 118 23.93 -12.76 -7.06
C THR A 118 22.85 -11.72 -7.30
N LEU A 119 22.38 -11.62 -8.55
CA LEU A 119 21.27 -10.82 -8.96
C LEU A 119 20.19 -11.75 -9.51
N THR A 120 18.99 -11.69 -8.95
CA THR A 120 17.89 -12.55 -9.33
C THR A 120 16.77 -11.73 -9.94
N PHE A 121 16.32 -12.12 -11.13
CA PHE A 121 15.11 -11.60 -11.78
C PHE A 121 14.01 -12.64 -11.76
N ARG A 122 12.77 -12.21 -11.59
CA ARG A 122 11.54 -13.00 -11.79
C ARG A 122 10.64 -12.28 -12.77
N ALA A 123 10.15 -12.98 -13.77
CA ALA A 123 9.16 -12.50 -14.72
C ALA A 123 7.85 -13.28 -14.51
N TYR A 124 6.81 -12.55 -14.10
CA TYR A 124 5.43 -12.99 -13.93
C TYR A 124 4.60 -12.50 -15.12
N ASP A 125 3.38 -13.01 -15.28
CA ASP A 125 2.46 -12.52 -16.32
C ASP A 125 1.98 -11.08 -16.05
N ASP A 126 1.97 -10.67 -14.77
CA ASP A 126 1.53 -9.37 -14.26
C ASP A 126 2.68 -8.50 -13.70
N GLY A 127 3.96 -8.87 -13.94
CA GLY A 127 5.07 -8.02 -13.49
C GLY A 127 6.45 -8.65 -13.57
N VAL A 128 7.42 -7.82 -13.23
CA VAL A 128 8.84 -8.18 -13.16
C VAL A 128 9.38 -7.74 -11.80
N ALA A 129 10.20 -8.59 -11.18
CA ALA A 129 10.87 -8.23 -9.93
C ALA A 129 12.36 -8.60 -9.99
N TYR A 130 13.21 -7.82 -9.31
CA TYR A 130 14.61 -8.19 -9.13
C TYR A 130 15.09 -7.88 -7.72
N ARG A 131 16.13 -8.63 -7.27
CA ARG A 131 16.86 -8.36 -6.02
C ARG A 131 18.29 -8.82 -6.08
N PHE A 132 19.14 -8.21 -5.27
CA PHE A 132 20.46 -8.74 -4.94
C PHE A 132 20.36 -9.78 -3.82
N VAL A 133 21.35 -10.67 -3.77
CA VAL A 133 21.57 -11.60 -2.66
C VAL A 133 23.07 -11.62 -2.35
N TYR A 134 23.44 -11.43 -1.09
CA TYR A 134 24.81 -11.56 -0.61
C TYR A 134 24.99 -12.93 0.02
N THR A 135 26.03 -13.66 -0.40
CA THR A 135 26.21 -15.09 -0.06
C THR A 135 27.36 -15.35 0.91
N LYS A 136 28.15 -14.32 1.25
CA LYS A 136 29.27 -14.44 2.18
C LYS A 136 28.84 -14.10 3.61
N ASN A 137 29.46 -14.74 4.58
CA ASN A 137 29.24 -14.46 6.00
C ASN A 137 30.30 -13.47 6.53
N VAL A 138 30.39 -12.31 5.88
CA VAL A 138 31.37 -11.25 6.20
C VAL A 138 30.59 -9.94 6.24
N PRO A 139 30.73 -9.11 7.29
CA PRO A 139 30.08 -7.80 7.35
C PRO A 139 30.53 -6.87 6.23
N LEU A 140 29.62 -6.03 5.78
CA LEU A 140 29.87 -4.92 4.83
C LEU A 140 28.87 -3.78 5.03
N CYS A 141 29.20 -2.60 4.48
CA CYS A 141 28.25 -1.48 4.44
C CYS A 141 27.95 -1.10 2.99
N ILE A 142 26.67 -0.84 2.72
CA ILE A 142 26.20 -0.34 1.42
C ILE A 142 26.18 1.18 1.48
N ALA A 143 27.03 1.83 0.70
CA ALA A 143 27.04 3.28 0.57
C ALA A 143 25.84 3.78 -0.24
N SER A 144 25.51 3.10 -1.36
CA SER A 144 24.34 3.43 -2.18
C SER A 144 23.86 2.23 -3.00
N GLU A 145 22.59 2.26 -3.38
CA GLU A 145 22.00 1.38 -4.39
C GLU A 145 21.61 2.18 -5.62
N GLN A 146 22.01 1.71 -6.79
CA GLN A 146 21.57 2.22 -8.08
C GLN A 146 20.40 1.37 -8.56
N ALA A 147 19.22 1.99 -8.66
CA ALA A 147 18.02 1.44 -9.27
C ALA A 147 17.36 2.54 -10.08
N THR A 148 17.42 2.43 -11.41
CA THR A 148 16.83 3.40 -12.32
C THR A 148 15.69 2.79 -13.11
N PHE A 149 14.76 3.62 -13.52
CA PHE A 149 13.55 3.26 -14.28
C PHE A 149 13.39 4.30 -15.40
N ALA A 150 13.95 4.00 -16.55
CA ALA A 150 13.91 4.88 -17.72
C ALA A 150 12.66 4.59 -18.56
N PHE A 151 12.01 5.65 -19.06
CA PHE A 151 10.81 5.55 -19.88
C PHE A 151 11.02 6.34 -21.18
N GLU A 152 10.48 5.85 -22.29
CA GLU A 152 10.51 6.57 -23.56
C GLU A 152 9.43 7.67 -23.59
N GLY A 153 9.79 8.84 -24.09
CA GLY A 153 8.89 9.99 -24.21
C GLY A 153 8.59 10.67 -22.86
N ASP A 154 7.38 11.21 -22.70
CA ASP A 154 6.94 11.94 -21.51
C ASP A 154 5.64 11.32 -20.95
N PRO A 155 5.72 10.12 -20.35
CA PRO A 155 4.55 9.41 -19.87
C PRO A 155 3.87 10.15 -18.69
N LYS A 156 2.55 9.96 -18.54
CA LYS A 156 1.83 10.40 -17.36
C LYS A 156 2.26 9.57 -16.14
N VAL A 157 2.46 10.24 -15.02
CA VAL A 157 2.86 9.62 -13.74
C VAL A 157 1.88 9.97 -12.63
N TRP A 158 1.81 9.09 -11.63
CA TRP A 158 1.14 9.29 -10.35
C TRP A 158 2.20 9.12 -9.27
N LEU A 159 2.64 10.23 -8.69
CA LEU A 159 3.71 10.29 -7.69
C LEU A 159 3.21 10.94 -6.41
N SER A 160 3.43 10.31 -5.27
CA SER A 160 3.14 10.88 -3.96
C SER A 160 4.43 11.43 -3.36
N HIS A 161 4.57 12.76 -3.38
CA HIS A 161 5.79 13.44 -2.94
C HIS A 161 5.85 13.61 -1.43
N SER A 162 7.07 13.64 -0.88
CA SER A 162 7.28 13.95 0.52
C SER A 162 6.69 15.33 0.88
N THR A 163 6.01 15.40 2.02
CA THR A 163 5.50 16.66 2.57
C THR A 163 6.56 17.45 3.33
N ASN A 164 7.74 16.86 3.55
CA ASN A 164 8.85 17.46 4.28
C ASN A 164 10.03 17.76 3.33
N GLU A 165 10.01 18.94 2.70
CA GLU A 165 11.07 19.35 1.76
C GLU A 165 12.47 19.44 2.38
N LYS A 166 12.57 19.68 3.70
CA LYS A 166 13.87 19.81 4.39
C LYS A 166 14.52 18.46 4.68
N ASN A 167 13.70 17.46 4.96
CA ASN A 167 14.14 16.08 5.17
C ASN A 167 13.09 15.14 4.56
N PRO A 168 13.18 14.83 3.27
CA PRO A 168 12.14 14.06 2.57
C PRO A 168 11.98 12.64 3.09
N PHE A 169 12.90 12.15 3.91
CA PHE A 169 12.84 10.82 4.53
C PHE A 169 12.16 10.79 5.90
N ALA A 170 11.70 11.94 6.42
CA ALA A 170 11.05 12.05 7.73
C ALA A 170 9.64 12.62 7.58
N MET A 171 8.66 11.75 7.40
CA MET A 171 7.25 12.10 7.19
C MET A 171 6.34 10.88 7.38
N ALA A 172 5.06 11.09 7.53
CA ALA A 172 4.05 10.04 7.79
C ALA A 172 3.62 9.22 6.56
N PHE A 173 4.21 9.43 5.37
CA PHE A 173 3.86 8.76 4.11
C PHE A 173 2.39 8.98 3.69
N GLN A 174 1.88 10.17 3.94
CA GLN A 174 0.50 10.58 3.70
C GLN A 174 0.49 11.80 2.78
N ASN A 175 0.20 11.57 1.51
CA ASN A 175 0.02 12.65 0.53
C ASN A 175 -0.80 12.17 -0.65
N TYR A 176 -1.32 13.11 -1.43
CA TYR A 176 -1.99 12.85 -2.70
C TYR A 176 -1.02 12.36 -3.76
N TYR A 177 -1.57 11.78 -4.83
CA TYR A 177 -0.82 11.52 -6.05
C TYR A 177 -0.86 12.75 -6.97
N ASP A 178 0.30 13.27 -7.32
CA ASP A 178 0.43 14.25 -8.40
C ASP A 178 0.28 13.53 -9.74
N GLU A 179 -0.76 13.89 -10.49
CA GLU A 179 -1.06 13.38 -11.82
C GLU A 179 -0.54 14.31 -12.90
N THR A 180 0.65 14.01 -13.46
CA THR A 180 1.33 14.93 -14.36
C THR A 180 2.18 14.19 -15.39
N PRO A 181 2.55 14.81 -16.52
CA PRO A 181 3.65 14.29 -17.34
C PRO A 181 4.95 14.22 -16.53
N LEU A 182 5.76 13.18 -16.75
CA LEU A 182 7.00 12.94 -16.00
C LEU A 182 7.94 14.17 -16.04
N SER A 183 8.02 14.86 -17.18
CA SER A 183 8.83 16.08 -17.33
C SER A 183 8.42 17.24 -16.41
N LYS A 184 7.18 17.22 -15.91
CA LYS A 184 6.60 18.25 -15.05
C LYS A 184 6.47 17.82 -13.58
N ALA A 185 6.82 16.58 -13.25
CA ALA A 185 6.78 16.10 -11.87
C ALA A 185 7.71 16.93 -10.98
N SER A 186 7.36 17.05 -9.69
CA SER A 186 8.17 17.77 -8.70
C SER A 186 9.56 17.16 -8.54
N ASP A 187 10.55 17.99 -8.17
CA ASP A 187 11.91 17.53 -7.81
C ASP A 187 11.98 17.03 -6.35
N VAL A 188 10.91 17.21 -5.55
CA VAL A 188 10.82 16.63 -4.22
C VAL A 188 10.70 15.11 -4.35
N PRO A 189 11.49 14.32 -3.60
CA PRO A 189 11.40 12.87 -3.66
C PRO A 189 9.99 12.35 -3.42
N ALA A 190 9.56 11.38 -4.22
CA ALA A 190 8.30 10.67 -4.06
C ALA A 190 8.54 9.34 -3.33
N PHE A 191 7.57 8.92 -2.51
CA PHE A 191 7.58 7.61 -1.87
C PHE A 191 6.74 6.59 -2.66
N LEU A 192 6.97 5.31 -2.40
CA LEU A 192 6.25 4.22 -3.05
C LEU A 192 4.86 3.99 -2.42
N PRO A 193 3.93 3.41 -3.20
CA PRO A 193 4.02 3.05 -4.63
C PRO A 193 3.84 4.22 -5.58
N ALA A 194 4.39 4.08 -6.79
CA ALA A 194 4.31 5.08 -7.86
C ALA A 194 3.94 4.42 -9.18
N THR A 195 3.13 5.06 -10.01
CA THR A 195 2.64 4.50 -11.28
C THR A 195 3.02 5.38 -12.47
N VAL A 196 3.38 4.74 -13.58
CA VAL A 196 3.72 5.36 -14.87
C VAL A 196 2.85 4.74 -15.96
N ASP A 197 2.19 5.55 -16.78
CA ASP A 197 1.41 5.08 -17.93
C ASP A 197 2.25 5.07 -19.20
N VAL A 198 2.67 3.90 -19.63
CA VAL A 198 3.47 3.73 -20.84
C VAL A 198 2.55 3.28 -21.99
N GLY A 199 1.86 4.24 -22.59
CA GLY A 199 0.99 3.99 -23.74
C GLY A 199 -0.18 3.05 -23.46
N GLY A 200 -0.81 3.17 -22.29
CA GLY A 200 -1.96 2.40 -21.85
C GLY A 200 -1.63 1.20 -20.96
N THR A 201 -0.36 0.76 -20.89
CA THR A 201 0.11 -0.19 -19.87
C THR A 201 0.61 0.56 -18.66
N LYS A 202 0.04 0.30 -17.48
CA LYS A 202 0.52 0.87 -16.21
C LYS A 202 1.73 0.07 -15.72
N VAL A 203 2.81 0.78 -15.42
CA VAL A 203 4.00 0.26 -14.74
C VAL A 203 4.00 0.83 -13.33
N THR A 204 3.67 0.01 -12.33
CA THR A 204 3.67 0.45 -10.94
C THR A 204 4.93 -0.02 -10.26
N LEU A 205 5.70 0.93 -9.72
CA LEU A 205 6.93 0.72 -8.97
C LEU A 205 6.59 0.41 -7.52
N LEU A 206 7.08 -0.71 -7.02
CA LEU A 206 6.80 -1.25 -5.70
C LEU A 206 8.08 -1.91 -5.14
N GLU A 207 8.05 -2.23 -3.86
CA GLU A 207 9.11 -3.02 -3.22
C GLU A 207 8.51 -4.05 -2.26
N SER A 208 9.28 -5.11 -1.96
CA SER A 208 8.88 -6.14 -1.01
C SER A 208 10.07 -6.70 -0.25
N ASP A 209 9.80 -7.23 0.96
CA ASP A 209 10.78 -7.97 1.76
C ASP A 209 11.95 -7.09 2.21
N LEU A 210 11.66 -5.93 2.84
CA LEU A 210 12.70 -4.97 3.24
C LEU A 210 13.70 -5.58 4.19
N GLU A 211 13.24 -6.39 5.14
CA GLU A 211 14.09 -6.93 6.20
C GLU A 211 14.89 -5.78 6.87
N ALA A 212 16.10 -5.90 7.19
CA ALA A 212 16.95 -4.83 7.70
C ALA A 212 17.55 -3.99 6.55
N TYR A 213 16.72 -3.31 5.75
CA TYR A 213 17.15 -2.47 4.63
C TYR A 213 16.22 -1.26 4.48
N PRO A 214 16.72 -0.08 4.10
CA PRO A 214 15.88 1.11 3.94
C PRO A 214 14.89 0.99 2.79
N GLY A 215 13.72 1.62 2.93
CA GLY A 215 12.73 1.75 1.87
C GLY A 215 13.17 2.73 0.76
N MET A 216 12.66 2.50 -0.43
CA MET A 216 13.01 3.23 -1.64
C MET A 216 12.12 4.47 -1.82
N PHE A 217 12.74 5.61 -2.09
CA PHE A 217 12.11 6.81 -2.66
C PHE A 217 12.51 6.95 -4.13
N LEU A 218 11.79 7.79 -4.86
CA LEU A 218 12.01 8.08 -6.26
C LEU A 218 12.28 9.57 -6.46
N SER A 219 13.22 9.90 -7.34
CA SER A 219 13.47 11.26 -7.82
C SER A 219 13.64 11.27 -9.32
N ARG A 220 13.41 12.43 -9.94
CA ARG A 220 13.84 12.63 -11.32
C ARG A 220 15.37 12.76 -11.38
N PRO A 221 16.05 12.20 -12.40
CA PRO A 221 17.46 12.46 -12.60
C PRO A 221 17.68 13.96 -12.87
N THR A 222 18.43 14.64 -12.02
CA THR A 222 18.84 16.02 -12.27
C THR A 222 20.05 16.03 -13.20
N PRO A 223 20.06 16.84 -14.28
CA PRO A 223 21.27 17.10 -15.00
C PRO A 223 22.20 17.92 -14.09
N ASN A 224 23.28 17.28 -13.61
CA ASN A 224 24.41 17.84 -12.89
C ASN A 224 24.12 19.03 -11.95
N PRO A 225 23.95 18.83 -10.63
CA PRO A 225 23.82 19.93 -9.70
C PRO A 225 25.16 20.65 -9.62
N SER A 226 25.22 21.86 -10.17
CA SER A 226 26.32 22.79 -9.90
C SER A 226 26.49 22.94 -8.39
N ARG A 227 27.71 22.78 -7.91
CA ARG A 227 28.18 22.70 -6.52
C ARG A 227 27.98 23.97 -5.67
N GLU A 228 26.95 24.77 -5.88
CA GLU A 228 26.78 26.01 -5.12
C GLU A 228 25.40 26.04 -4.43
N GLY A 229 25.45 25.85 -3.13
CA GLY A 229 24.47 26.38 -2.16
C GLY A 229 23.27 25.53 -1.81
N ARG A 230 23.45 24.34 -1.22
CA ARG A 230 22.45 23.80 -0.25
C ARG A 230 23.17 22.97 0.83
N GLY A 231 23.17 23.49 2.03
CA GLY A 231 23.51 22.72 3.22
C GLY A 231 22.39 21.72 3.52
N ALA A 232 22.53 20.49 3.08
CA ALA A 232 21.77 19.34 3.53
C ALA A 232 22.57 18.09 3.20
N ALA A 233 22.71 17.23 4.19
CA ALA A 233 23.19 15.86 4.18
C ALA A 233 24.05 15.43 2.96
N ASN A 234 25.35 15.25 3.18
CA ASN A 234 26.34 14.74 2.23
C ASN A 234 26.03 13.29 1.83
N ALA A 235 25.07 13.07 0.93
CA ALA A 235 25.05 11.88 0.10
C ALA A 235 25.67 12.30 -1.24
N GLN A 236 26.96 12.04 -1.44
CA GLN A 236 27.57 12.23 -2.76
C GLN A 236 26.95 11.21 -3.73
N PRO A 237 26.34 11.66 -4.86
CA PRO A 237 26.10 10.76 -5.98
C PRO A 237 27.47 10.25 -6.48
N LEU A 238 27.48 9.02 -6.98
CA LEU A 238 28.62 8.47 -7.75
C LEU A 238 29.14 9.52 -8.73
N SER A 239 30.46 9.62 -8.88
CA SER A 239 31.07 10.51 -9.85
C SER A 239 30.49 10.26 -11.25
N ASP A 240 30.18 11.32 -11.99
CA ASP A 240 29.52 11.32 -13.32
C ASP A 240 30.20 10.45 -14.39
N SER A 241 31.34 9.81 -14.09
CA SER A 241 32.08 8.97 -15.02
C SER A 241 31.64 7.49 -15.06
N GLU A 242 30.75 7.03 -14.18
CA GLU A 242 30.35 5.61 -14.08
C GLU A 242 28.84 5.34 -14.17
N ALA A 243 27.99 6.37 -14.13
CA ALA A 243 26.58 6.24 -14.50
C ALA A 243 26.48 6.19 -16.04
N LEU A 244 25.75 5.23 -16.59
CA LEU A 244 25.31 5.35 -17.98
C LEU A 244 24.57 6.69 -18.07
N PRO A 245 24.94 7.59 -19.00
CA PRO A 245 24.08 8.72 -19.29
C PRO A 245 22.73 8.14 -19.66
N LEU A 246 21.66 8.54 -18.98
CA LEU A 246 20.32 8.35 -19.51
C LEU A 246 20.37 9.02 -20.88
N THR A 247 20.38 8.20 -21.95
CA THR A 247 20.50 8.69 -23.32
C THR A 247 19.17 9.29 -23.70
N GLY A 248 18.97 10.59 -23.43
CA GLY A 248 17.76 11.28 -23.76
C GLY A 248 17.69 12.69 -23.17
N GLU A 249 16.83 13.49 -23.75
CA GLU A 249 16.53 14.85 -23.30
C GLU A 249 15.79 14.83 -21.95
N ARG A 250 15.82 15.94 -21.21
CA ARG A 250 15.24 16.10 -19.86
C ARG A 250 13.87 15.43 -19.72
N GLY A 251 13.74 14.46 -18.82
CA GLY A 251 12.44 13.91 -18.44
C GLY A 251 12.29 12.38 -18.52
N GLU A 252 13.32 11.62 -18.87
CA GLU A 252 13.17 10.23 -19.31
C GLU A 252 13.24 9.16 -18.22
N GLY A 253 13.06 9.46 -16.93
CA GLY A 253 13.10 8.38 -15.94
C GLY A 253 12.95 8.81 -14.50
N LEU A 254 12.97 7.78 -13.64
CA LEU A 254 13.01 7.90 -12.20
C LEU A 254 14.24 7.16 -11.66
N SER A 255 14.81 7.67 -10.58
CA SER A 255 15.98 7.08 -9.89
C SER A 255 15.66 6.87 -8.43
N ALA A 256 16.09 5.74 -7.88
CA ALA A 256 15.94 5.44 -6.48
C ALA A 256 16.81 6.35 -5.61
N LEU A 257 16.23 6.74 -4.46
CA LEU A 257 16.91 7.37 -3.34
C LEU A 257 16.60 6.58 -2.07
N PHE A 258 17.55 6.58 -1.14
CA PHE A 258 17.38 5.85 0.12
C PHE A 258 17.75 6.74 1.30
N PRO A 259 16.99 6.67 2.43
CA PRO A 259 17.41 7.34 3.64
C PRO A 259 18.75 6.79 4.13
N PRO A 260 19.66 7.66 4.57
CA PRO A 260 20.94 7.25 5.13
C PRO A 260 20.75 6.57 6.49
N TYR A 261 21.72 5.73 6.88
CA TYR A 261 21.71 5.04 8.17
C TYR A 261 21.77 6.05 9.33
N PRO A 262 20.84 6.01 10.29
CA PRO A 262 20.82 6.94 11.41
C PRO A 262 22.03 6.82 12.33
N LYS A 263 22.52 7.96 12.83
CA LYS A 263 23.63 8.05 13.77
C LYS A 263 23.19 8.54 15.14
N THR A 264 22.39 9.60 15.18
CA THR A 264 21.87 10.16 16.43
C THR A 264 20.38 10.50 16.29
N TYR A 265 19.70 10.52 17.43
CA TYR A 265 18.27 10.77 17.52
C TYR A 265 17.95 11.91 18.48
N ARG A 266 16.78 12.49 18.34
CA ARG A 266 16.13 13.39 19.30
C ARG A 266 14.69 12.96 19.51
N MET A 267 14.17 13.15 20.72
CA MET A 267 12.77 12.85 21.05
C MET A 267 11.89 14.08 20.88
N SER A 268 10.69 13.89 20.38
CA SER A 268 9.64 14.91 20.39
C SER A 268 9.19 15.19 21.82
N PRO A 269 9.08 16.46 22.24
CA PRO A 269 8.65 16.80 23.60
C PRO A 269 7.15 16.54 23.84
N THR A 270 6.38 16.24 22.82
CA THR A 270 4.92 16.05 22.90
C THR A 270 4.52 14.59 23.05
N ARG A 271 5.25 13.66 22.40
CA ARG A 271 4.88 12.24 22.31
C ARG A 271 6.06 11.29 22.51
N GLN A 272 7.26 11.80 22.78
CA GLN A 272 8.47 11.00 22.76
C GLN A 272 8.73 10.29 21.41
N GLN A 273 8.18 10.77 20.31
CA GLN A 273 8.49 10.27 18.97
C GLN A 273 9.97 10.46 18.65
N MET A 274 10.59 9.42 18.08
CA MET A 274 12.02 9.41 17.73
C MET A 274 12.26 10.01 16.34
N HIS A 275 13.04 11.09 16.28
CA HIS A 275 13.46 11.71 15.02
C HIS A 275 14.96 11.53 14.81
N VAL A 276 15.38 11.25 13.59
CA VAL A 276 16.80 11.22 13.21
C VAL A 276 17.38 12.63 13.22
N SER A 277 18.45 12.85 13.97
CA SER A 277 19.14 14.15 14.10
C SER A 277 20.39 14.23 13.23
N SER A 278 21.10 13.12 13.05
CA SER A 278 22.21 13.00 12.13
C SER A 278 22.29 11.57 11.56
N ALA A 279 22.96 11.42 10.44
CA ALA A 279 23.10 10.15 9.73
C ALA A 279 24.55 9.88 9.33
N GLU A 280 24.83 8.64 8.98
CA GLU A 280 26.09 8.19 8.39
C GLU A 280 26.11 8.47 6.87
N ASP A 281 27.24 8.24 6.24
CA ASP A 281 27.46 8.39 4.79
C ASP A 281 27.14 7.11 3.97
N TYR A 282 26.43 6.18 4.58
CA TYR A 282 25.97 4.94 3.97
C TYR A 282 24.49 4.67 4.32
N ILE A 283 23.84 3.80 3.55
CA ILE A 283 22.40 3.52 3.69
C ILE A 283 22.12 2.26 4.52
N CYS A 284 23.05 1.28 4.53
CA CYS A 284 22.79 0.00 5.18
C CYS A 284 24.06 -0.67 5.69
N ARG A 285 23.96 -1.29 6.89
CA ARG A 285 24.92 -2.25 7.45
C ARG A 285 24.43 -3.66 7.25
N VAL A 286 25.31 -4.54 6.78
CA VAL A 286 25.04 -5.95 6.49
C VAL A 286 25.98 -6.81 7.30
N GLU A 287 25.45 -7.63 8.19
CA GLU A 287 26.26 -8.48 9.09
C GLU A 287 26.78 -9.76 8.41
N GLY A 288 26.18 -10.15 7.30
CA GLY A 288 26.58 -11.37 6.57
C GLY A 288 25.58 -11.74 5.46
N LYS A 289 25.40 -13.02 5.23
CA LYS A 289 24.46 -13.52 4.21
C LYS A 289 23.08 -12.91 4.37
N ARG A 290 22.55 -12.36 3.27
CA ARG A 290 21.18 -11.86 3.23
C ARG A 290 20.62 -11.77 1.82
N THR A 291 19.31 -11.74 1.73
CA THR A 291 18.58 -11.20 0.56
C THR A 291 18.37 -9.70 0.75
N PHE A 292 18.40 -8.95 -0.34
CA PHE A 292 18.00 -7.55 -0.37
C PHE A 292 16.53 -7.45 -0.79
N PRO A 293 15.88 -6.30 -0.61
CA PRO A 293 14.49 -6.12 -1.02
C PRO A 293 14.27 -6.42 -2.51
N TRP A 294 13.08 -6.89 -2.83
CA TRP A 294 12.63 -6.95 -4.21
C TRP A 294 12.28 -5.54 -4.70
N ARG A 295 12.78 -5.17 -5.87
CA ARG A 295 12.32 -4.04 -6.67
C ARG A 295 11.35 -4.60 -7.69
N ILE A 296 10.12 -4.10 -7.68
CA ILE A 296 8.99 -4.67 -8.41
C ILE A 296 8.47 -3.66 -9.42
N LEU A 297 8.22 -4.12 -10.64
CA LEU A 297 7.49 -3.43 -11.69
C LEU A 297 6.24 -4.25 -11.96
N ALA A 298 5.12 -3.90 -11.34
CA ALA A 298 3.85 -4.51 -11.66
C ALA A 298 3.32 -3.93 -12.98
N LEU A 299 2.86 -4.80 -13.88
CA LEU A 299 2.47 -4.47 -15.24
C LEU A 299 1.00 -4.79 -15.43
N THR A 300 0.21 -3.78 -15.74
CA THR A 300 -1.25 -3.95 -15.96
C THR A 300 -1.71 -3.22 -17.22
N ASP A 301 -2.46 -3.94 -18.05
CA ASP A 301 -3.04 -3.40 -19.30
C ASP A 301 -4.48 -2.91 -19.06
N ASP A 302 -5.08 -3.20 -17.90
CA ASP A 302 -6.43 -2.84 -17.50
C ASP A 302 -6.41 -2.39 -16.03
N ASP A 303 -6.97 -1.22 -15.74
CA ASP A 303 -6.98 -0.64 -14.40
C ASP A 303 -7.61 -1.60 -13.37
N THR A 304 -8.60 -2.41 -13.76
CA THR A 304 -9.25 -3.38 -12.85
C THR A 304 -8.32 -4.47 -12.29
N GLN A 305 -7.17 -4.68 -12.92
CA GLN A 305 -6.16 -5.65 -12.47
C GLN A 305 -5.26 -5.07 -11.34
N MET A 306 -5.19 -3.73 -11.21
CA MET A 306 -4.29 -3.08 -10.26
C MET A 306 -4.66 -3.39 -8.79
N PRO A 307 -5.91 -3.20 -8.32
CA PRO A 307 -6.25 -3.42 -6.91
C PRO A 307 -6.11 -4.87 -6.44
N VAL A 308 -6.07 -5.83 -7.38
CA VAL A 308 -5.94 -7.27 -7.09
C VAL A 308 -4.54 -7.85 -7.39
N ASN A 309 -3.56 -7.01 -7.77
CA ASN A 309 -2.17 -7.45 -7.91
C ASN A 309 -1.59 -7.89 -6.55
N ASN A 310 -0.91 -9.03 -6.53
CA ASN A 310 -0.45 -9.66 -5.30
C ASN A 310 1.08 -9.80 -5.19
N LEU A 311 1.85 -9.18 -6.10
CA LEU A 311 3.30 -9.39 -6.19
C LEU A 311 4.05 -9.00 -4.91
N VAL A 312 3.66 -7.91 -4.25
CA VAL A 312 4.29 -7.48 -2.99
C VAL A 312 4.15 -8.56 -1.92
N TYR A 313 2.95 -9.08 -1.73
CA TYR A 313 2.69 -10.14 -0.75
C TYR A 313 3.40 -11.46 -1.14
N ALA A 314 3.29 -11.86 -2.40
CA ALA A 314 3.86 -13.12 -2.90
C ALA A 314 5.39 -13.17 -2.85
N LEU A 315 6.07 -12.03 -2.96
CA LEU A 315 7.53 -11.92 -2.94
C LEU A 315 8.13 -11.77 -1.55
N ALA A 316 7.31 -11.44 -0.54
CA ALA A 316 7.78 -11.31 0.84
C ALA A 316 8.20 -12.66 1.45
N SER A 317 8.96 -12.61 2.52
CA SER A 317 9.38 -13.77 3.29
C SER A 317 8.18 -14.53 3.87
N PRO A 318 8.25 -15.87 3.98
CA PRO A 318 7.17 -16.69 4.54
C PRO A 318 6.85 -16.35 6.00
N ASN A 319 5.64 -16.75 6.44
CA ASN A 319 5.18 -16.64 7.81
C ASN A 319 6.20 -17.20 8.82
N ARG A 320 6.60 -16.39 9.80
CA ARG A 320 7.57 -16.71 10.86
C ARG A 320 6.93 -17.04 12.20
N ILE A 321 5.66 -16.68 12.39
CA ILE A 321 4.98 -16.90 13.68
C ILE A 321 4.28 -18.26 13.78
N GLY A 322 4.12 -18.98 12.64
CA GLY A 322 3.49 -20.29 12.58
C GLY A 322 1.97 -20.21 12.76
N ASP A 323 1.44 -20.50 13.96
CA ASP A 323 0.01 -20.48 14.23
C ASP A 323 -0.57 -19.06 14.20
N THR A 324 -1.59 -18.86 13.38
CA THR A 324 -2.34 -17.58 13.24
C THR A 324 -3.78 -17.67 13.74
N SER A 325 -4.20 -18.80 14.31
CA SER A 325 -5.59 -19.06 14.70
C SER A 325 -6.11 -18.15 15.83
N TRP A 326 -5.19 -17.59 16.61
CA TRP A 326 -5.48 -16.64 17.69
C TRP A 326 -5.77 -15.21 17.18
N ILE A 327 -5.37 -14.87 15.97
CA ILE A 327 -5.58 -13.56 15.35
C ILE A 327 -7.04 -13.48 14.87
N LYS A 328 -7.76 -12.46 15.30
CA LYS A 328 -9.15 -12.23 14.95
C LYS A 328 -9.26 -10.87 14.23
N PRO A 329 -9.38 -10.85 12.91
CA PRO A 329 -9.77 -9.63 12.18
C PRO A 329 -11.15 -9.16 12.63
N GLY A 330 -11.41 -7.85 12.50
CA GLY A 330 -12.71 -7.32 12.92
C GLY A 330 -12.83 -5.82 12.72
N LYS A 331 -13.98 -5.30 13.10
CA LYS A 331 -14.31 -3.87 13.09
C LYS A 331 -13.99 -3.26 14.44
N VAL A 332 -13.69 -1.98 14.44
CA VAL A 332 -13.31 -1.26 15.66
C VAL A 332 -14.02 0.08 15.76
N ALA A 333 -14.66 0.36 16.88
CA ALA A 333 -15.18 1.69 17.18
C ALA A 333 -14.03 2.56 17.70
N TRP A 334 -13.71 3.62 16.94
CA TRP A 334 -12.56 4.47 17.16
C TRP A 334 -12.97 5.86 17.67
N ASP A 335 -12.24 6.37 18.64
CA ASP A 335 -12.61 7.55 19.43
C ASP A 335 -11.95 8.86 18.99
N TRP A 336 -10.75 8.80 18.40
CA TRP A 336 -9.91 9.95 18.15
C TRP A 336 -10.45 10.88 17.04
N TRP A 337 -10.89 10.30 15.90
CA TRP A 337 -11.35 11.11 14.76
C TRP A 337 -12.50 12.02 15.10
N ASN A 338 -13.46 11.51 15.88
CA ASN A 338 -14.66 12.22 16.31
C ASN A 338 -14.44 13.03 17.60
N ALA A 339 -13.22 13.07 18.17
CA ALA A 339 -12.82 13.79 19.39
C ALA A 339 -13.70 13.46 20.61
N TRP A 340 -14.05 12.17 20.79
CA TRP A 340 -14.94 11.68 21.87
C TRP A 340 -16.25 12.45 21.96
N ASN A 341 -16.76 12.99 20.88
CA ASN A 341 -17.88 13.95 20.85
C ASN A 341 -19.24 13.28 20.92
N LEU A 342 -19.51 12.58 22.02
CA LEU A 342 -20.82 11.94 22.27
C LEU A 342 -21.89 13.00 22.53
N LYS A 343 -23.10 12.78 21.96
CA LYS A 343 -24.24 13.68 22.06
C LYS A 343 -25.35 13.05 22.90
N GLY A 344 -26.00 13.85 23.78
CA GLY A 344 -27.17 13.42 24.55
C GLY A 344 -26.87 12.45 25.70
N VAL A 345 -25.62 12.31 26.14
CA VAL A 345 -25.21 11.46 27.27
C VAL A 345 -25.24 12.24 28.60
N PRO A 346 -25.49 11.56 29.74
CA PRO A 346 -25.60 12.21 31.05
C PRO A 346 -24.23 12.44 31.76
N PHE A 347 -23.13 12.40 31.03
CA PHE A 347 -21.77 12.57 31.53
C PHE A 347 -20.94 13.44 30.58
N LYS A 348 -19.84 13.97 31.06
CA LYS A 348 -18.87 14.68 30.21
C LYS A 348 -18.05 13.66 29.40
N ALA A 349 -18.22 13.67 28.07
CA ALA A 349 -17.47 12.81 27.17
C ALA A 349 -15.98 13.23 27.10
N GLY A 350 -15.11 12.25 26.88
CA GLY A 350 -13.66 12.41 26.81
C GLY A 350 -12.96 11.09 27.19
N ILE A 351 -11.67 11.14 27.50
CA ILE A 351 -10.88 9.98 27.92
C ILE A 351 -11.23 9.64 29.37
N ASN A 352 -12.28 8.85 29.59
CA ASN A 352 -12.77 8.45 30.89
C ASN A 352 -13.65 7.18 30.81
N MET A 353 -13.86 6.54 31.95
CA MET A 353 -14.62 5.29 32.06
C MET A 353 -16.04 5.35 31.48
N PRO A 354 -16.89 6.38 31.74
CA PRO A 354 -18.23 6.44 31.16
C PRO A 354 -18.23 6.48 29.64
N THR A 355 -17.31 7.19 29.03
CA THR A 355 -17.18 7.29 27.58
C THR A 355 -16.82 5.94 26.98
N TYR A 356 -15.79 5.26 27.46
CA TYR A 356 -15.39 3.98 26.88
C TYR A 356 -16.38 2.86 27.16
N LYS A 357 -17.08 2.88 28.28
CA LYS A 357 -18.22 1.95 28.49
C LYS A 357 -19.33 2.17 27.48
N TYR A 358 -19.59 3.42 27.08
CA TYR A 358 -20.55 3.73 26.03
C TYR A 358 -20.10 3.18 24.67
N TYR A 359 -18.82 3.35 24.32
CA TYR A 359 -18.25 2.77 23.09
C TYR A 359 -18.34 1.24 23.09
N ILE A 360 -18.07 0.59 24.22
CA ILE A 360 -18.24 -0.87 24.38
C ILE A 360 -19.70 -1.29 24.19
N ASP A 361 -20.66 -0.58 24.79
CA ASP A 361 -22.08 -0.88 24.66
C ASP A 361 -22.57 -0.72 23.22
N PHE A 362 -22.12 0.32 22.54
CA PHE A 362 -22.37 0.54 21.10
C PHE A 362 -21.77 -0.59 20.25
N ALA A 363 -20.51 -0.93 20.47
CA ALA A 363 -19.83 -2.00 19.74
C ALA A 363 -20.55 -3.34 19.91
N ALA A 364 -20.92 -3.69 21.15
CA ALA A 364 -21.68 -4.90 21.46
C ALA A 364 -23.05 -4.93 20.78
N LYS A 365 -23.75 -3.79 20.73
CA LYS A 365 -25.08 -3.67 20.12
C LYS A 365 -25.05 -3.94 18.61
N TYR A 366 -24.00 -3.52 17.93
CA TYR A 366 -23.90 -3.62 16.47
C TYR A 366 -22.92 -4.71 15.98
N GLY A 367 -22.40 -5.56 16.87
CA GLY A 367 -21.51 -6.66 16.51
C GLY A 367 -20.14 -6.18 16.00
N ILE A 368 -19.68 -5.06 16.54
CA ILE A 368 -18.31 -4.54 16.34
C ILE A 368 -17.41 -5.22 17.35
N GLU A 369 -16.31 -5.80 16.89
CA GLU A 369 -15.48 -6.70 17.71
C GLU A 369 -14.58 -5.95 18.70
N TYR A 370 -14.21 -4.71 18.39
CA TYR A 370 -13.18 -3.97 19.13
C TYR A 370 -13.57 -2.53 19.43
N ILE A 371 -13.00 -1.99 20.49
CA ILE A 371 -12.75 -0.54 20.62
C ILE A 371 -11.24 -0.29 20.65
N VAL A 372 -10.79 0.85 20.16
CA VAL A 372 -9.43 1.33 20.37
C VAL A 372 -9.44 2.50 21.35
N LEU A 373 -8.57 2.46 22.36
CA LEU A 373 -8.24 3.62 23.16
C LEU A 373 -7.05 4.29 22.48
N ASP A 374 -7.32 5.41 21.80
CA ASP A 374 -6.32 6.16 21.05
C ASP A 374 -5.45 7.05 21.97
N GLU A 375 -4.65 7.99 21.43
CA GLU A 375 -3.72 8.84 22.18
C GLU A 375 -4.36 9.47 23.42
N GLY A 376 -3.76 9.24 24.61
CA GLY A 376 -4.17 9.88 25.86
C GLY A 376 -4.58 8.93 26.99
N TRP A 377 -4.64 7.62 26.80
CA TRP A 377 -4.89 6.65 27.87
C TRP A 377 -3.66 6.46 28.80
N TYR A 378 -2.46 6.86 28.34
CA TYR A 378 -1.25 7.09 29.14
C TYR A 378 -0.71 8.50 28.83
N ASP A 379 0.24 9.02 29.62
CA ASP A 379 0.86 10.33 29.33
C ASP A 379 1.87 10.23 28.17
N PRO A 380 1.54 10.69 26.97
CA PRO A 380 2.43 10.57 25.82
C PRO A 380 3.71 11.41 25.95
N LYS A 381 3.71 12.48 26.78
CA LYS A 381 4.90 13.31 27.02
C LYS A 381 5.92 12.59 27.88
N GLY A 382 5.45 11.82 28.85
CA GLY A 382 6.30 10.99 29.69
C GLY A 382 6.85 9.77 28.98
N GLY A 383 6.13 9.26 27.96
CA GLY A 383 6.51 8.07 27.20
C GLY A 383 6.48 6.78 28.03
N ASP A 384 5.74 6.75 29.13
CA ASP A 384 5.56 5.55 29.95
C ASP A 384 4.19 4.93 29.72
N MET A 385 4.12 4.01 28.75
CA MET A 385 2.87 3.30 28.45
C MET A 385 2.52 2.23 29.51
N LEU A 386 3.37 1.98 30.47
CA LEU A 386 3.08 1.06 31.58
C LEU A 386 2.23 1.71 32.67
N THR A 387 2.10 3.04 32.68
CA THR A 387 1.29 3.80 33.62
C THR A 387 0.04 4.36 32.95
N VAL A 388 -1.13 3.83 33.32
CA VAL A 388 -2.44 4.30 32.85
C VAL A 388 -2.83 5.58 33.59
N ILE A 389 -3.48 6.54 32.91
CA ILE A 389 -3.95 7.78 33.55
C ILE A 389 -5.00 7.50 34.64
N PRO A 390 -5.12 8.37 35.67
CA PRO A 390 -6.03 8.13 36.80
C PRO A 390 -7.51 8.07 36.44
N GLU A 391 -7.92 8.65 35.31
CA GLU A 391 -9.29 8.68 34.82
C GLU A 391 -9.77 7.34 34.26
N LEU A 392 -8.85 6.36 34.11
CA LEU A 392 -9.12 5.05 33.53
C LEU A 392 -8.72 3.92 34.48
N ASP A 393 -9.62 2.98 34.71
CA ASP A 393 -9.34 1.65 35.22
C ASP A 393 -9.38 0.66 34.04
N LEU A 394 -8.20 0.38 33.49
CA LEU A 394 -8.09 -0.45 32.29
C LEU A 394 -8.48 -1.91 32.56
N GLU A 395 -8.24 -2.45 33.76
CA GLU A 395 -8.64 -3.81 34.13
C GLU A 395 -10.17 -3.92 34.20
N GLU A 396 -10.84 -2.93 34.84
CA GLU A 396 -12.31 -2.86 34.87
C GLU A 396 -12.88 -2.73 33.46
N LEU A 397 -12.26 -1.90 32.62
CA LEU A 397 -12.75 -1.67 31.25
C LEU A 397 -12.64 -2.94 30.38
N ILE A 398 -11.52 -3.66 30.47
CA ILE A 398 -11.29 -4.93 29.78
C ILE A 398 -12.30 -6.00 30.28
N ALA A 399 -12.52 -6.07 31.59
CA ALA A 399 -13.50 -7.00 32.17
C ALA A 399 -14.93 -6.67 31.69
N TYR A 400 -15.27 -5.39 31.59
CA TYR A 400 -16.54 -4.91 31.07
C TYR A 400 -16.72 -5.29 29.58
N GLY A 401 -15.74 -5.02 28.75
CA GLY A 401 -15.73 -5.36 27.32
C GLY A 401 -15.88 -6.88 27.11
N ARG A 402 -15.07 -7.67 27.81
CA ARG A 402 -15.14 -9.15 27.72
C ARG A 402 -16.55 -9.69 28.06
N LYS A 403 -17.21 -9.12 29.07
CA LYS A 403 -18.59 -9.50 29.43
C LYS A 403 -19.58 -9.17 28.31
N LYS A 404 -19.30 -8.19 27.49
CA LYS A 404 -20.12 -7.73 26.36
C LYS A 404 -19.72 -8.37 25.02
N GLY A 405 -18.61 -9.11 24.97
CA GLY A 405 -18.07 -9.69 23.75
C GLY A 405 -17.29 -8.69 22.89
N VAL A 406 -16.79 -7.61 23.50
CA VAL A 406 -15.98 -6.57 22.84
C VAL A 406 -14.58 -6.56 23.45
N ASP A 407 -13.57 -6.62 22.60
CA ASP A 407 -12.16 -6.60 23.01
C ASP A 407 -11.55 -5.19 22.88
N ILE A 408 -10.38 -4.98 23.51
CA ILE A 408 -9.72 -3.68 23.59
C ILE A 408 -8.37 -3.72 22.87
N VAL A 409 -8.09 -2.67 22.10
CA VAL A 409 -6.81 -2.35 21.46
C VAL A 409 -6.30 -1.03 22.03
N LEU A 410 -4.99 -0.90 22.23
CA LEU A 410 -4.37 0.30 22.79
C LEU A 410 -3.47 0.97 21.76
N TRP A 411 -3.54 2.29 21.69
CA TRP A 411 -2.64 3.10 20.89
C TRP A 411 -1.29 3.32 21.59
N THR A 412 -0.22 3.43 20.83
CA THR A 412 1.11 3.81 21.35
C THR A 412 2.02 4.34 20.25
N VAL A 413 3.13 4.98 20.64
CA VAL A 413 4.19 5.44 19.71
C VAL A 413 5.21 4.33 19.48
N PHE A 414 5.74 4.20 18.27
CA PHE A 414 6.68 3.13 17.89
C PHE A 414 7.86 2.97 18.87
N ASN A 415 8.61 4.04 19.14
CA ASN A 415 9.77 3.93 20.03
C ASN A 415 9.37 3.79 21.50
N VAL A 416 8.22 4.30 21.93
CA VAL A 416 7.71 4.08 23.30
C VAL A 416 7.41 2.61 23.52
N LEU A 417 6.78 1.96 22.56
CA LEU A 417 6.57 0.50 22.62
C LEU A 417 7.89 -0.26 22.53
N ASP A 418 8.79 0.11 21.63
CA ASP A 418 10.06 -0.58 21.43
C ASP A 418 10.96 -0.53 22.67
N ASP A 419 11.03 0.62 23.34
CA ASP A 419 11.79 0.81 24.60
C ASP A 419 11.26 -0.04 25.77
N GLN A 420 9.94 -0.34 25.76
CA GLN A 420 9.24 -1.10 26.82
C GLN A 420 8.68 -2.44 26.33
N LEU A 421 9.18 -2.95 25.21
CA LEU A 421 8.51 -3.92 24.34
C LEU A 421 8.11 -5.21 25.05
N ASP A 422 9.02 -5.87 25.75
CA ASP A 422 8.74 -7.15 26.41
C ASP A 422 7.77 -6.97 27.59
N GLU A 423 7.96 -5.93 28.39
CA GLU A 423 7.14 -5.65 29.57
C GLU A 423 5.73 -5.23 29.19
N ALA A 424 5.58 -4.34 28.19
CA ALA A 424 4.30 -3.89 27.69
C ALA A 424 3.51 -5.05 27.06
N CYS A 425 4.13 -5.84 26.19
CA CYS A 425 3.47 -7.01 25.59
C CYS A 425 3.03 -8.02 26.65
N ARG A 426 3.89 -8.35 27.60
CA ARG A 426 3.58 -9.27 28.69
C ARG A 426 2.44 -8.76 29.59
N LYS A 427 2.50 -7.48 30.02
CA LYS A 427 1.51 -6.85 30.89
C LYS A 427 0.14 -6.82 30.23
N TYR A 428 0.05 -6.26 29.03
CA TYR A 428 -1.23 -6.00 28.38
C TYR A 428 -1.87 -7.26 27.80
N SER A 429 -1.09 -8.23 27.31
CA SER A 429 -1.59 -9.55 26.94
C SER A 429 -2.18 -10.28 28.17
N ALA A 430 -1.50 -10.25 29.33
CA ALA A 430 -1.99 -10.86 30.56
C ALA A 430 -3.30 -10.22 31.07
N MET A 431 -3.48 -8.90 30.91
CA MET A 431 -4.73 -8.21 31.19
C MET A 431 -5.86 -8.63 30.24
N GLY A 432 -5.52 -8.98 28.98
CA GLY A 432 -6.47 -9.38 27.95
C GLY A 432 -6.68 -8.38 26.82
N VAL A 433 -5.78 -7.39 26.68
CA VAL A 433 -5.66 -6.55 25.48
C VAL A 433 -5.34 -7.43 24.29
N LYS A 434 -5.86 -7.11 23.10
CA LYS A 434 -5.72 -7.93 21.89
C LYS A 434 -4.67 -7.43 20.92
N GLY A 435 -4.31 -6.17 20.97
CA GLY A 435 -3.34 -5.60 20.05
C GLY A 435 -2.98 -4.16 20.35
N PHE A 436 -2.09 -3.63 19.53
CA PHE A 436 -1.69 -2.24 19.56
C PHE A 436 -1.90 -1.57 18.20
N LYS A 437 -2.46 -0.34 18.21
CA LYS A 437 -2.30 0.64 17.15
C LYS A 437 -1.00 1.37 17.44
N VAL A 438 0.02 1.17 16.59
CA VAL A 438 1.37 1.71 16.81
C VAL A 438 1.65 2.80 15.80
N ASP A 439 1.95 4.00 16.26
CA ASP A 439 1.93 5.21 15.47
C ASP A 439 3.26 5.97 15.51
N PHE A 440 3.43 6.93 14.56
CA PHE A 440 4.56 7.87 14.52
C PHE A 440 5.94 7.23 14.33
N LEU A 441 6.08 6.26 13.41
CA LEU A 441 7.39 5.86 12.93
C LEU A 441 7.99 6.96 12.03
N ASP A 442 7.22 7.45 11.05
CA ASP A 442 7.48 8.57 10.15
C ASP A 442 8.83 8.49 9.42
N ARG A 443 9.34 7.28 9.20
CA ARG A 443 10.61 7.00 8.52
C ARG A 443 10.70 5.53 8.08
N ASN A 444 11.58 5.23 7.12
CA ASN A 444 11.83 3.87 6.63
C ASN A 444 13.33 3.61 6.38
N ASP A 445 14.22 4.27 7.16
CA ASP A 445 15.63 3.89 7.20
C ASP A 445 15.81 2.49 7.82
N GLN A 446 17.00 1.92 7.71
CA GLN A 446 17.26 0.55 8.18
C GLN A 446 16.78 0.33 9.63
N THR A 447 17.08 1.25 10.55
CA THR A 447 16.76 1.05 11.97
C THR A 447 15.26 1.19 12.26
N GLY A 448 14.54 2.02 11.51
CA GLY A 448 13.09 2.11 11.56
C GLY A 448 12.43 0.83 11.05
N VAL A 449 12.93 0.27 9.95
CA VAL A 449 12.48 -1.03 9.44
C VAL A 449 12.75 -2.15 10.45
N GLU A 450 13.95 -2.21 11.03
CA GLU A 450 14.31 -3.20 12.07
C GLU A 450 13.40 -3.11 13.30
N MET A 451 13.05 -1.90 13.73
CA MET A 451 12.10 -1.66 14.84
C MET A 451 10.73 -2.26 14.53
N ALA A 452 10.19 -2.00 13.33
CA ALA A 452 8.89 -2.54 12.92
C ALA A 452 8.87 -4.08 12.92
N TYR A 453 9.91 -4.72 12.41
CA TYR A 453 10.04 -6.20 12.41
C TYR A 453 10.13 -6.75 13.83
N ARG A 454 10.95 -6.13 14.71
CA ARG A 454 11.13 -6.54 16.10
C ARG A 454 9.83 -6.45 16.91
N ILE A 455 9.06 -5.38 16.73
CA ILE A 455 7.75 -5.21 17.36
C ILE A 455 6.78 -6.30 16.89
N CYS A 456 6.71 -6.59 15.58
CA CYS A 456 5.87 -7.68 15.05
C CYS A 456 6.20 -9.03 15.69
N GLU A 457 7.49 -9.38 15.74
CA GLU A 457 7.96 -10.63 16.30
C GLU A 457 7.62 -10.75 17.80
N LYS A 458 7.88 -9.70 18.57
CA LYS A 458 7.63 -9.70 20.01
C LYS A 458 6.13 -9.72 20.33
N ALA A 459 5.34 -8.92 19.66
CA ALA A 459 3.88 -8.89 19.83
C ALA A 459 3.25 -10.26 19.52
N ALA A 460 3.74 -10.96 18.48
CA ALA A 460 3.27 -12.31 18.15
C ALA A 460 3.55 -13.33 19.25
N GLN A 461 4.71 -13.24 19.96
CA GLN A 461 5.05 -14.10 21.09
C GLN A 461 4.03 -14.01 22.25
N TYR A 462 3.36 -12.86 22.36
CA TYR A 462 2.35 -12.59 23.38
C TYR A 462 0.90 -12.62 22.82
N HIS A 463 0.71 -13.10 21.59
CA HIS A 463 -0.58 -13.15 20.92
C HIS A 463 -1.27 -11.78 20.83
N LEU A 464 -0.50 -10.74 20.47
CA LEU A 464 -0.99 -9.39 20.20
C LEU A 464 -0.90 -9.09 18.71
N PHE A 465 -2.00 -8.62 18.12
CA PHE A 465 -1.96 -8.12 16.75
C PHE A 465 -1.61 -6.62 16.71
N LEU A 466 -1.29 -6.13 15.53
CA LEU A 466 -0.81 -4.78 15.30
C LEU A 466 -1.56 -4.10 14.15
N ASP A 467 -1.67 -2.79 14.27
CA ASP A 467 -2.07 -1.86 13.24
C ASP A 467 -1.04 -0.71 13.22
N TYR A 468 -0.39 -0.45 12.08
CA TYR A 468 0.71 0.51 11.97
C TYR A 468 0.29 1.81 11.31
N HIS A 469 0.42 2.92 12.07
CA HIS A 469 0.18 4.29 11.63
C HIS A 469 1.47 5.11 11.56
N GLY A 470 1.44 6.29 10.91
CA GLY A 470 2.67 7.04 10.63
C GLY A 470 3.71 6.16 9.93
N PHE A 471 3.29 5.28 9.05
CA PHE A 471 4.06 4.17 8.50
C PHE A 471 4.02 4.16 6.98
N TYR A 472 5.06 3.65 6.34
CA TYR A 472 5.12 3.50 4.89
C TYR A 472 4.16 2.42 4.37
N ALA A 473 3.83 2.48 3.07
CA ALA A 473 2.99 1.48 2.41
C ALA A 473 3.55 0.06 2.62
N PRO A 474 2.70 -0.98 2.78
CA PRO A 474 3.14 -2.35 3.02
C PRO A 474 4.18 -2.83 2.03
N THR A 475 5.15 -3.58 2.55
CA THR A 475 6.20 -4.25 1.79
C THR A 475 6.17 -5.76 2.00
N GLY A 476 4.98 -6.30 2.27
CA GLY A 476 4.75 -7.72 2.52
C GLY A 476 5.06 -8.18 3.95
N LEU A 477 5.29 -7.24 4.88
CA LEU A 477 5.56 -7.55 6.29
C LEU A 477 4.43 -8.37 6.94
N ASN A 478 3.18 -8.15 6.54
CA ASN A 478 2.02 -8.91 6.97
C ASN A 478 1.96 -10.36 6.46
N ARG A 479 2.76 -10.75 5.47
CA ARG A 479 2.99 -12.16 5.15
C ARG A 479 3.96 -12.81 6.13
N THR A 480 5.05 -12.10 6.44
CA THR A 480 6.10 -12.56 7.34
C THR A 480 5.61 -12.62 8.79
N TYR A 481 4.81 -11.62 9.19
CA TYR A 481 4.18 -11.49 10.49
C TYR A 481 2.68 -11.22 10.34
N PRO A 482 1.86 -12.27 10.17
CA PRO A 482 0.40 -12.14 9.98
C PRO A 482 -0.35 -11.47 11.13
N ASN A 483 0.30 -11.28 12.29
CA ASN A 483 -0.25 -10.49 13.39
C ASN A 483 -0.22 -8.96 13.13
N LEU A 484 0.46 -8.48 12.09
CA LEU A 484 0.31 -7.12 11.59
C LEU A 484 -0.87 -7.11 10.60
N LEU A 485 -2.03 -6.66 11.09
CA LEU A 485 -3.27 -6.72 10.33
C LEU A 485 -3.42 -5.57 9.35
N ASN A 486 -2.99 -4.35 9.75
CA ASN A 486 -3.26 -3.18 8.93
C ASN A 486 -2.12 -2.16 8.92
N PHE A 487 -2.17 -1.24 7.95
CA PHE A 487 -1.17 -0.21 7.73
C PHE A 487 -1.84 1.07 7.24
N GLU A 488 -1.48 2.20 7.77
CA GLU A 488 -1.89 3.49 7.21
C GLU A 488 -1.14 3.77 5.88
N GLY A 489 -0.13 4.60 5.84
CA GLY A 489 0.63 4.94 4.61
C GLY A 489 -0.28 5.38 3.46
N VAL A 490 -1.30 6.19 3.78
CA VAL A 490 -2.32 6.70 2.87
C VAL A 490 -2.80 8.07 3.38
N PHE A 491 -3.25 8.95 2.51
CA PHE A 491 -3.91 10.19 2.92
C PHE A 491 -5.35 9.89 3.34
N GLY A 492 -5.51 9.45 4.61
CA GLY A 492 -6.76 8.91 5.14
C GLY A 492 -7.75 9.97 5.65
N MET A 493 -8.84 9.48 6.26
CA MET A 493 -9.90 10.33 6.83
C MET A 493 -9.42 11.26 7.94
N GLU A 494 -8.30 11.00 8.59
CA GLU A 494 -7.73 11.89 9.61
C GLU A 494 -7.46 13.29 9.04
N GLU A 495 -7.01 13.36 7.81
CA GLU A 495 -6.54 14.56 7.14
C GLU A 495 -7.65 15.59 6.87
N VAL A 496 -8.91 15.15 6.77
CA VAL A 496 -10.05 16.07 6.55
C VAL A 496 -10.36 16.97 7.77
N LYS A 497 -9.78 16.65 8.95
CA LYS A 497 -9.98 17.46 10.16
C LYS A 497 -9.29 18.81 10.10
N TRP A 498 -8.18 18.96 9.34
CA TRP A 498 -7.32 20.15 9.35
C TRP A 498 -6.74 20.57 8.01
N LYS A 499 -6.85 19.76 6.96
CA LYS A 499 -6.28 20.14 5.66
C LYS A 499 -7.12 21.20 4.95
N PRO A 500 -6.48 22.08 4.18
CA PRO A 500 -7.17 23.15 3.45
C PRO A 500 -8.06 22.62 2.31
N ASP A 501 -8.92 23.50 1.81
CA ASP A 501 -10.03 23.26 0.88
C ASP A 501 -9.61 22.87 -0.56
N ASP A 502 -8.30 22.88 -0.88
CA ASP A 502 -7.77 22.51 -2.19
C ASP A 502 -7.69 20.99 -2.45
N LYS A 503 -8.05 20.18 -1.47
CA LYS A 503 -7.97 18.72 -1.54
C LYS A 503 -9.27 18.11 -2.06
N ASP A 504 -9.13 17.05 -2.85
CA ASP A 504 -10.22 16.36 -3.54
C ASP A 504 -10.24 14.88 -3.10
N MET A 505 -10.89 14.61 -1.95
CA MET A 505 -10.95 13.26 -1.40
C MET A 505 -11.68 12.29 -2.33
N PRO A 506 -12.87 12.56 -2.89
CA PRO A 506 -13.53 11.61 -3.79
C PRO A 506 -12.70 11.22 -5.01
N HIS A 507 -11.90 12.13 -5.58
CA HIS A 507 -10.96 11.78 -6.65
C HIS A 507 -9.82 10.91 -6.12
N TYR A 508 -9.28 11.23 -4.94
CA TYR A 508 -8.24 10.43 -4.30
C TYR A 508 -8.74 9.04 -3.92
N ASP A 509 -9.97 8.93 -3.39
CA ASP A 509 -10.60 7.70 -2.95
C ASP A 509 -10.84 6.70 -4.09
N VAL A 510 -10.91 7.18 -5.34
CA VAL A 510 -11.00 6.36 -6.56
C VAL A 510 -9.68 6.29 -7.35
N THR A 511 -8.59 6.89 -6.83
CA THR A 511 -7.24 6.81 -7.40
C THR A 511 -6.36 5.86 -6.59
N PHE A 512 -6.26 6.07 -5.27
CA PHE A 512 -5.32 5.33 -4.44
C PHE A 512 -5.56 3.81 -4.39
N PRO A 513 -6.80 3.28 -4.48
CA PRO A 513 -7.02 1.83 -4.49
C PRO A 513 -6.29 1.12 -5.64
N TYR A 514 -6.14 1.79 -6.77
CA TYR A 514 -5.42 1.25 -7.92
C TYR A 514 -3.89 1.22 -7.69
N ILE A 515 -3.36 2.15 -6.91
CA ILE A 515 -1.92 2.30 -6.71
C ILE A 515 -1.51 1.75 -5.33
N ARG A 516 -2.03 2.35 -4.24
CA ARG A 516 -1.62 2.04 -2.86
C ARG A 516 -1.98 0.61 -2.44
N MET A 517 -3.16 0.11 -2.83
CA MET A 517 -3.59 -1.23 -2.46
C MET A 517 -2.83 -2.35 -3.18
N MET A 518 -2.04 -2.06 -4.24
CA MET A 518 -1.09 -3.03 -4.80
C MET A 518 0.00 -3.42 -3.78
N SER A 519 0.32 -2.53 -2.84
CA SER A 519 1.23 -2.82 -1.73
C SER A 519 0.61 -3.72 -0.66
N GLY A 520 -0.70 -3.68 -0.44
CA GLY A 520 -1.40 -4.49 0.57
C GLY A 520 -2.50 -3.71 1.31
N ASN A 521 -2.86 -4.20 2.49
CA ASN A 521 -3.92 -3.69 3.35
C ASN A 521 -3.77 -2.20 3.65
N VAL A 522 -4.91 -1.53 3.90
CA VAL A 522 -4.94 -0.08 4.16
C VAL A 522 -5.88 0.27 5.30
N ASP A 523 -5.38 0.97 6.31
CA ASP A 523 -6.20 1.64 7.31
C ASP A 523 -6.47 3.09 6.88
N PHE A 524 -7.58 3.27 6.17
CA PHE A 524 -8.06 4.58 5.71
C PHE A 524 -8.90 5.30 6.77
N THR A 525 -9.32 4.60 7.82
CA THR A 525 -10.20 5.06 8.90
C THR A 525 -11.58 5.56 8.43
N PRO A 526 -12.35 4.77 7.64
CA PRO A 526 -13.63 5.20 7.06
C PRO A 526 -14.76 5.29 8.08
N GLY A 527 -15.94 5.79 7.63
CA GLY A 527 -17.20 5.68 8.37
C GLY A 527 -17.80 6.99 8.86
N ALA A 528 -17.35 8.13 8.34
CA ALA A 528 -17.95 9.41 8.71
C ALA A 528 -19.48 9.42 8.52
N MET A 529 -20.21 9.84 9.55
CA MET A 529 -21.67 9.99 9.56
C MET A 529 -22.10 11.43 9.26
N ARG A 530 -21.18 12.37 9.31
CA ARG A 530 -21.36 13.73 8.78
C ARG A 530 -20.69 13.78 7.42
N ASN A 531 -21.50 13.93 6.37
CA ASN A 531 -21.08 13.87 4.98
C ASN A 531 -21.40 15.19 4.31
N ALA A 532 -20.53 15.67 3.43
CA ALA A 532 -20.69 16.96 2.80
C ALA A 532 -20.52 16.91 1.28
N THR A 533 -21.35 17.70 0.59
CA THR A 533 -21.13 17.99 -0.83
C THR A 533 -19.84 18.80 -1.01
N ARG A 534 -19.36 18.92 -2.24
CA ARG A 534 -18.16 19.72 -2.54
C ARG A 534 -18.31 21.19 -2.06
N ALA A 535 -19.54 21.73 -2.12
CA ALA A 535 -19.80 23.12 -1.75
C ALA A 535 -19.89 23.35 -0.23
N ASP A 536 -20.31 22.34 0.52
CA ASP A 536 -20.58 22.46 1.96
C ASP A 536 -19.42 22.00 2.83
N TRP A 537 -18.48 21.24 2.27
CA TRP A 537 -17.36 20.71 3.03
C TRP A 537 -16.41 21.82 3.51
N ARG A 538 -15.93 21.65 4.73
CA ARG A 538 -14.86 22.44 5.34
C ARG A 538 -14.16 21.63 6.45
N PRO A 539 -12.87 21.87 6.73
CA PRO A 539 -12.19 21.22 7.83
C PRO A 539 -12.75 21.68 9.17
N VAL A 540 -13.15 20.73 10.01
CA VAL A 540 -13.65 20.99 11.38
C VAL A 540 -13.07 19.94 12.30
N TYR A 541 -12.25 20.37 13.27
CA TYR A 541 -11.48 19.44 14.09
C TYR A 541 -12.35 18.59 15.03
N TYR A 542 -13.28 19.20 15.78
CA TYR A 542 -14.09 18.49 16.80
C TYR A 542 -15.39 17.87 16.28
N SER A 543 -15.76 18.20 15.08
CA SER A 543 -16.94 17.66 14.41
C SER A 543 -16.63 17.47 12.93
N PRO A 544 -15.66 16.61 12.62
CA PRO A 544 -15.19 16.46 11.25
C PRO A 544 -16.30 15.93 10.33
N MET A 545 -16.13 16.16 9.04
CA MET A 545 -17.04 15.69 8.00
C MET A 545 -16.23 15.13 6.83
N SER A 546 -16.76 14.07 6.17
CA SER A 546 -16.17 13.57 4.93
C SER A 546 -16.59 14.42 3.74
N MET A 547 -15.78 14.41 2.68
CA MET A 547 -16.21 14.81 1.34
C MET A 547 -16.93 13.64 0.67
N GLY A 548 -17.99 13.94 -0.10
CA GLY A 548 -18.81 12.93 -0.76
C GLY A 548 -19.98 12.43 0.08
N THR A 549 -20.72 11.47 -0.45
CA THR A 549 -21.98 11.01 0.16
C THR A 549 -21.76 10.01 1.27
N ARG A 550 -22.82 9.73 2.05
CA ARG A 550 -22.85 8.65 3.04
C ARG A 550 -22.62 7.28 2.40
N CYS A 551 -23.15 7.06 1.20
CA CYS A 551 -22.94 5.81 0.48
C CYS A 551 -21.51 5.64 -0.03
N HIS A 552 -20.79 6.74 -0.34
CA HIS A 552 -19.36 6.71 -0.60
C HIS A 552 -18.58 6.16 0.61
N GLN A 553 -18.88 6.66 1.82
CA GLN A 553 -18.29 6.14 3.07
C GLN A 553 -18.65 4.67 3.33
N ALA A 554 -19.89 4.27 3.07
CA ALA A 554 -20.30 2.87 3.19
C ALA A 554 -19.54 1.95 2.21
N ALA A 555 -19.32 2.43 0.98
CA ALA A 555 -18.62 1.66 -0.04
C ALA A 555 -17.16 1.36 0.32
N MET A 556 -16.50 2.23 1.09
CA MET A 556 -15.11 2.05 1.55
C MET A 556 -14.91 0.75 2.33
N TYR A 557 -15.93 0.29 3.10
CA TYR A 557 -15.87 -0.98 3.85
C TYR A 557 -15.75 -2.23 2.96
N VAL A 558 -16.10 -2.11 1.69
CA VAL A 558 -15.95 -3.20 0.71
C VAL A 558 -14.81 -2.93 -0.26
N VAL A 559 -14.64 -1.69 -0.71
CA VAL A 559 -13.61 -1.35 -1.71
C VAL A 559 -12.22 -1.43 -1.11
N PHE A 560 -12.01 -0.92 0.10
CA PHE A 560 -10.69 -0.92 0.73
C PHE A 560 -10.39 -2.27 1.40
N ASP A 561 -9.15 -2.71 1.29
CA ASP A 561 -8.69 -3.98 1.84
C ASP A 561 -8.17 -3.75 3.27
N SER A 562 -9.05 -3.94 4.26
CA SER A 562 -8.80 -3.59 5.65
C SER A 562 -9.31 -4.69 6.61
N PRO A 563 -8.46 -5.64 7.04
CA PRO A 563 -8.84 -6.68 7.99
C PRO A 563 -9.17 -6.16 9.39
N PHE A 564 -8.69 -4.96 9.74
CA PHE A 564 -8.98 -4.27 10.99
C PHE A 564 -9.52 -2.88 10.64
N THR A 565 -10.85 -2.76 10.55
CA THR A 565 -11.53 -1.63 9.91
C THR A 565 -12.15 -0.70 10.93
N MET A 566 -11.81 0.60 10.86
CA MET A 566 -12.33 1.63 11.76
C MET A 566 -13.79 2.01 11.45
N PHE A 567 -14.54 2.29 12.52
CA PHE A 567 -15.77 3.08 12.55
C PHE A 567 -15.42 4.41 13.18
N CYS A 568 -15.10 5.42 12.35
CA CYS A 568 -14.42 6.62 12.81
C CYS A 568 -15.33 7.66 13.48
N ASP A 569 -16.65 7.62 13.26
CA ASP A 569 -17.58 8.61 13.84
C ASP A 569 -18.07 8.20 15.23
N THR A 570 -18.82 9.05 15.91
CA THR A 570 -19.29 8.81 17.27
C THR A 570 -20.35 7.73 17.32
N PRO A 571 -20.42 6.90 18.37
CA PRO A 571 -21.51 5.99 18.61
C PRO A 571 -22.89 6.63 18.49
N THR A 572 -23.06 7.86 18.99
CA THR A 572 -24.34 8.58 18.94
C THR A 572 -24.76 9.02 17.55
N SER A 573 -23.81 9.23 16.63
CA SER A 573 -24.11 9.50 15.21
C SER A 573 -24.61 8.24 14.50
N TYR A 574 -23.95 7.12 14.74
CA TYR A 574 -24.38 5.81 14.20
C TYR A 574 -25.72 5.37 14.76
N GLU A 575 -25.98 5.59 16.06
CA GLU A 575 -27.25 5.22 16.71
C GLU A 575 -28.44 6.08 16.24
N ALA A 576 -28.19 7.26 15.67
CA ALA A 576 -29.22 8.07 15.03
C ALA A 576 -29.73 7.45 13.71
N GLU A 577 -28.93 6.57 13.08
CA GLU A 577 -29.22 5.91 11.81
C GLU A 577 -29.11 4.35 11.98
N PRO A 578 -29.99 3.73 12.74
CA PRO A 578 -29.84 2.34 13.18
C PRO A 578 -29.83 1.33 12.04
N ASP A 579 -30.64 1.52 10.99
CA ASP A 579 -30.72 0.61 9.84
C ASP A 579 -29.46 0.68 8.99
N TYR A 580 -28.95 1.90 8.72
CA TYR A 580 -27.66 2.10 8.07
C TYR A 580 -26.54 1.43 8.88
N THR A 581 -26.49 1.69 10.18
CA THR A 581 -25.45 1.16 11.06
C THR A 581 -25.47 -0.36 11.10
N LYS A 582 -26.64 -0.98 11.21
CA LYS A 582 -26.80 -2.43 11.14
C LYS A 582 -26.32 -2.99 9.79
N PHE A 583 -26.62 -2.29 8.68
CA PHE A 583 -26.21 -2.71 7.36
C PHE A 583 -24.68 -2.69 7.21
N VAL A 584 -24.02 -1.56 7.57
CA VAL A 584 -22.55 -1.42 7.40
C VAL A 584 -21.77 -2.26 8.41
N SER A 585 -22.23 -2.36 9.66
CA SER A 585 -21.58 -3.21 10.66
C SER A 585 -21.65 -4.69 10.34
N GLY A 586 -22.60 -5.11 9.49
CA GLY A 586 -22.71 -6.48 8.97
C GLY A 586 -21.75 -6.78 7.80
N ILE A 587 -20.93 -5.83 7.33
CA ILE A 587 -19.94 -6.08 6.26
C ILE A 587 -18.72 -6.79 6.86
N PRO A 588 -18.25 -7.92 6.27
CA PRO A 588 -17.03 -8.60 6.72
C PRO A 588 -15.77 -7.77 6.47
N THR A 589 -14.69 -8.09 7.20
CA THR A 589 -13.38 -7.45 7.05
C THR A 589 -12.34 -8.32 6.35
N VAL A 590 -12.61 -9.62 6.17
CA VAL A 590 -11.77 -10.58 5.43
C VAL A 590 -12.60 -11.39 4.46
N TRP A 591 -12.02 -11.73 3.33
CA TRP A 591 -12.74 -12.19 2.15
C TRP A 591 -12.23 -13.53 1.63
N ASP A 592 -13.12 -14.29 1.01
CA ASP A 592 -12.79 -15.56 0.34
C ASP A 592 -12.40 -15.34 -1.13
N GLU A 593 -12.89 -14.24 -1.72
CA GLU A 593 -12.63 -13.88 -3.11
C GLU A 593 -12.81 -12.37 -3.32
N THR A 594 -11.99 -11.78 -4.20
CA THR A 594 -12.08 -10.37 -4.59
C THR A 594 -11.90 -10.24 -6.10
N VAL A 595 -12.82 -9.53 -6.74
CA VAL A 595 -12.74 -9.15 -8.17
C VAL A 595 -13.13 -7.69 -8.34
N ILE A 596 -12.64 -7.06 -9.40
CA ILE A 596 -12.99 -5.69 -9.80
C ILE A 596 -13.78 -5.76 -11.09
N PRO A 597 -15.13 -5.82 -11.05
CA PRO A 597 -15.96 -6.01 -12.26
C PRO A 597 -15.81 -4.89 -13.28
N CYS A 598 -15.60 -3.67 -12.82
CA CYS A 598 -15.33 -2.51 -13.68
C CYS A 598 -14.70 -1.39 -12.85
N GLY A 599 -13.96 -0.50 -13.51
CA GLY A 599 -13.32 0.64 -12.87
C GLY A 599 -12.41 1.38 -13.83
N ARG A 600 -12.09 2.63 -13.47
CA ARG A 600 -11.10 3.45 -14.14
C ARG A 600 -10.43 4.35 -13.11
N MET A 601 -9.12 4.25 -13.03
CA MET A 601 -8.30 4.99 -12.05
C MET A 601 -8.54 6.51 -12.16
N GLY A 602 -8.85 7.13 -11.03
CA GLY A 602 -9.18 8.56 -10.93
C GLY A 602 -10.62 8.91 -11.29
N GLU A 603 -11.44 7.96 -11.73
CA GLU A 603 -12.83 8.22 -12.08
C GLU A 603 -13.84 7.46 -11.21
N TYR A 604 -13.73 6.15 -11.15
CA TYR A 604 -14.59 5.30 -10.33
C TYR A 604 -13.98 3.91 -10.13
N ILE A 605 -14.46 3.20 -9.12
CA ILE A 605 -14.13 1.80 -8.86
C ILE A 605 -15.36 1.03 -8.42
N VAL A 606 -15.52 -0.20 -8.92
CA VAL A 606 -16.49 -1.17 -8.41
C VAL A 606 -15.74 -2.41 -7.97
N THR A 607 -15.90 -2.80 -6.71
CA THR A 607 -15.29 -3.99 -6.12
C THR A 607 -16.37 -4.99 -5.73
N ALA A 608 -16.20 -6.26 -6.07
CA ALA A 608 -17.03 -7.35 -5.64
C ALA A 608 -16.22 -8.33 -4.79
N ARG A 609 -16.69 -8.62 -3.57
CA ARG A 609 -16.02 -9.49 -2.60
C ARG A 609 -16.98 -10.53 -2.06
N ARG A 610 -16.52 -11.76 -1.91
CA ARG A 610 -17.32 -12.86 -1.39
C ARG A 610 -16.87 -13.27 0.02
N LYS A 611 -17.87 -13.51 0.87
CA LYS A 611 -17.68 -14.19 2.16
C LYS A 611 -18.73 -15.27 2.34
N GLY A 612 -18.33 -16.53 2.41
CA GLY A 612 -19.24 -17.65 2.38
C GLY A 612 -20.09 -17.63 1.10
N ASP A 613 -21.42 -17.62 1.27
CA ASP A 613 -22.39 -17.60 0.18
C ASP A 613 -22.88 -16.18 -0.19
N VAL A 614 -22.30 -15.12 0.40
CA VAL A 614 -22.71 -13.73 0.18
C VAL A 614 -21.63 -12.95 -0.58
N TRP A 615 -22.05 -12.28 -1.63
CA TRP A 615 -21.25 -11.27 -2.32
C TRP A 615 -21.62 -9.87 -1.84
N TYR A 616 -20.61 -9.05 -1.67
CA TYR A 616 -20.69 -7.63 -1.37
C TYR A 616 -20.09 -6.87 -2.54
N VAL A 617 -20.92 -6.09 -3.23
CA VAL A 617 -20.51 -5.29 -4.40
C VAL A 617 -20.64 -3.83 -4.04
N ALA A 618 -19.57 -3.08 -4.11
CA ALA A 618 -19.61 -1.66 -3.80
C ALA A 618 -18.92 -0.83 -4.87
N GLY A 619 -19.46 0.35 -5.11
CA GLY A 619 -18.90 1.31 -6.06
C GLY A 619 -18.75 2.68 -5.46
N MET A 620 -17.71 3.40 -5.90
CA MET A 620 -17.45 4.80 -5.57
C MET A 620 -17.10 5.57 -6.84
N THR A 621 -17.45 6.84 -6.89
CA THR A 621 -17.12 7.75 -7.99
C THR A 621 -16.47 9.04 -7.47
N ASP A 622 -15.70 9.71 -8.32
CA ASP A 622 -15.25 11.09 -8.09
C ASP A 622 -16.46 12.06 -8.05
N TRP A 623 -16.22 13.36 -8.17
CA TRP A 623 -17.30 14.34 -8.22
C TRP A 623 -18.18 14.29 -9.48
N THR A 624 -17.96 13.34 -10.39
CA THR A 624 -18.81 13.12 -11.56
C THR A 624 -19.87 12.08 -11.25
N ALA A 625 -21.13 12.47 -11.27
CA ALA A 625 -22.23 11.50 -11.16
C ALA A 625 -22.22 10.51 -12.35
N ARG A 626 -22.46 9.22 -12.08
CA ARG A 626 -22.37 8.16 -13.10
C ARG A 626 -23.46 7.11 -12.94
N ASP A 627 -23.96 6.63 -14.07
CA ASP A 627 -24.69 5.37 -14.18
C ASP A 627 -23.70 4.28 -14.60
N ILE A 628 -23.48 3.29 -13.74
CA ILE A 628 -22.50 2.24 -13.97
C ILE A 628 -23.17 0.92 -14.31
N ASN A 629 -22.73 0.32 -15.42
CA ASN A 629 -23.13 -1.01 -15.84
C ASN A 629 -22.16 -2.05 -15.24
N ILE A 630 -22.63 -2.86 -14.30
CA ILE A 630 -21.84 -3.84 -13.58
C ILE A 630 -22.08 -5.23 -14.18
N PRO A 631 -21.04 -5.86 -14.79
CA PRO A 631 -21.16 -7.24 -15.23
C PRO A 631 -21.18 -8.17 -14.01
N LEU A 632 -22.22 -8.99 -13.89
CA LEU A 632 -22.35 -9.97 -12.78
C LEU A 632 -21.73 -11.33 -13.13
N THR A 633 -20.70 -11.36 -13.96
CA THR A 633 -20.02 -12.59 -14.43
C THR A 633 -19.32 -13.39 -13.33
N PHE A 634 -19.11 -12.79 -12.17
CA PHE A 634 -18.55 -13.45 -10.99
C PHE A 634 -19.60 -14.27 -10.20
N LEU A 635 -20.91 -14.04 -10.44
CA LEU A 635 -21.95 -14.82 -9.80
C LEU A 635 -22.16 -16.16 -10.53
N PRO A 636 -22.18 -17.29 -9.81
CA PRO A 636 -22.67 -18.56 -10.37
C PRO A 636 -24.13 -18.45 -10.83
N GLU A 637 -24.57 -19.36 -11.69
CA GLU A 637 -25.99 -19.46 -12.06
C GLU A 637 -26.84 -19.75 -10.82
N GLY A 638 -27.97 -19.06 -10.66
CA GLY A 638 -28.89 -19.26 -9.53
C GLY A 638 -29.85 -18.10 -9.31
N ASP A 639 -30.77 -18.31 -8.37
CA ASP A 639 -31.67 -17.28 -7.89
C ASP A 639 -31.02 -16.53 -6.71
N TYR A 640 -31.03 -15.20 -6.78
CA TYR A 640 -30.42 -14.34 -5.79
C TYR A 640 -31.42 -13.31 -5.26
N ALA A 641 -31.29 -13.01 -3.97
CA ALA A 641 -31.89 -11.85 -3.34
C ALA A 641 -30.83 -10.75 -3.18
N TYR A 642 -31.27 -9.51 -3.21
CA TYR A 642 -30.43 -8.33 -3.23
C TYR A 642 -30.88 -7.32 -2.16
N VAL A 643 -29.93 -6.77 -1.41
CA VAL A 643 -30.17 -5.64 -0.52
C VAL A 643 -29.23 -4.52 -0.94
N LEU A 644 -29.79 -3.37 -1.33
CA LEU A 644 -29.05 -2.24 -1.90
C LEU A 644 -29.09 -1.03 -0.96
N LEU A 645 -27.92 -0.56 -0.54
CA LEU A 645 -27.70 0.77 0.01
C LEU A 645 -27.15 1.66 -1.11
N SER A 646 -27.85 2.73 -1.48
CA SER A 646 -27.49 3.63 -2.57
C SER A 646 -27.72 5.10 -2.20
N ASP A 647 -27.08 6.00 -2.94
CA ASP A 647 -27.35 7.43 -2.83
C ASP A 647 -28.85 7.72 -2.99
N GLY A 648 -29.37 8.61 -2.13
CA GLY A 648 -30.73 9.11 -2.23
C GLY A 648 -30.90 10.07 -3.39
N ILE A 649 -32.15 10.35 -3.74
CA ILE A 649 -32.47 11.22 -4.90
C ILE A 649 -31.98 12.67 -4.75
N ASN A 650 -31.71 13.11 -3.49
CA ASN A 650 -31.19 14.45 -3.20
C ASN A 650 -29.72 14.43 -2.72
N ALA A 651 -28.99 13.34 -2.90
CA ALA A 651 -27.62 13.19 -2.41
C ALA A 651 -26.65 14.25 -3.00
N ASP A 652 -26.96 14.81 -4.17
CA ASP A 652 -26.24 15.93 -4.79
C ASP A 652 -26.37 17.27 -4.00
N LYS A 653 -27.36 17.38 -3.12
CA LYS A 653 -27.63 18.56 -2.26
C LYS A 653 -27.50 18.29 -0.78
N ASN A 654 -27.77 17.06 -0.38
CA ASN A 654 -27.65 16.58 0.98
C ASN A 654 -26.85 15.27 0.96
N ALA A 655 -25.55 15.35 1.18
CA ALA A 655 -24.66 14.21 1.09
C ALA A 655 -24.98 13.07 2.09
N GLU A 656 -25.83 13.34 3.09
CA GLU A 656 -26.33 12.34 4.04
C GLU A 656 -27.59 11.58 3.53
N ASP A 657 -28.18 12.00 2.39
CA ASP A 657 -29.36 11.36 1.82
C ASP A 657 -29.00 10.01 1.19
N TYR A 658 -29.59 8.95 1.71
CA TYR A 658 -29.39 7.58 1.22
C TYR A 658 -30.70 6.81 1.17
N ARG A 659 -30.71 5.71 0.44
CA ARG A 659 -31.80 4.74 0.37
C ARG A 659 -31.30 3.35 0.68
N LEU A 660 -31.97 2.66 1.59
CA LEU A 660 -31.80 1.21 1.82
C LEU A 660 -33.01 0.45 1.25
N ASP A 661 -32.77 -0.33 0.19
CA ASP A 661 -33.78 -1.15 -0.49
C ASP A 661 -33.53 -2.63 -0.20
N THR A 662 -34.36 -3.22 0.66
CA THR A 662 -34.27 -4.61 1.07
C THR A 662 -34.98 -5.59 0.10
N GLN A 663 -35.67 -5.06 -0.91
CA GLN A 663 -36.39 -5.82 -1.93
C GLN A 663 -35.95 -5.43 -3.34
N PHE A 664 -34.66 -5.09 -3.50
CA PHE A 664 -34.12 -4.71 -4.79
C PHE A 664 -34.13 -5.90 -5.76
N HIS A 665 -34.70 -5.68 -6.94
CA HIS A 665 -34.79 -6.69 -8.00
C HIS A 665 -34.17 -6.13 -9.28
N PRO A 666 -32.93 -6.53 -9.63
CA PRO A 666 -32.32 -6.11 -10.89
C PRO A 666 -33.05 -6.72 -12.09
N SER A 667 -33.19 -5.95 -13.15
CA SER A 667 -33.72 -6.42 -14.42
C SER A 667 -32.58 -6.75 -15.40
N GLY A 668 -32.42 -8.04 -15.72
CA GLY A 668 -31.46 -8.49 -16.74
C GLY A 668 -30.10 -8.98 -16.22
N ALA A 669 -29.22 -9.37 -17.14
CA ALA A 669 -27.89 -9.92 -16.84
C ALA A 669 -26.83 -8.86 -16.46
N THR A 670 -27.13 -7.59 -16.65
CA THR A 670 -26.27 -6.46 -16.31
C THR A 670 -26.99 -5.57 -15.30
N LEU A 671 -26.34 -5.29 -14.21
CA LEU A 671 -26.86 -4.39 -13.16
C LEU A 671 -26.43 -2.96 -13.48
N THR A 672 -27.41 -2.04 -13.62
CA THR A 672 -27.12 -0.60 -13.75
C THR A 672 -27.46 0.10 -12.45
N LEU A 673 -26.45 0.77 -11.83
CA LEU A 673 -26.63 1.56 -10.62
C LEU A 673 -26.16 2.99 -10.83
N HIS A 674 -26.89 3.93 -10.23
CA HIS A 674 -26.55 5.34 -10.19
C HIS A 674 -25.68 5.66 -8.98
N MET A 675 -24.66 6.50 -9.16
CA MET A 675 -23.87 7.15 -8.12
C MET A 675 -23.98 8.66 -8.30
N ALA A 676 -24.36 9.38 -7.25
CA ALA A 676 -24.39 10.84 -7.23
C ALA A 676 -22.96 11.42 -7.33
N SER A 677 -22.84 12.74 -7.43
CA SER A 677 -21.54 13.42 -7.36
C SER A 677 -20.81 13.11 -6.04
N GLY A 678 -19.61 12.53 -6.09
CA GLY A 678 -18.91 12.03 -4.89
C GLY A 678 -19.66 10.91 -4.19
N GLY A 679 -20.43 10.14 -4.95
CA GLY A 679 -21.37 9.15 -4.44
C GLY A 679 -20.87 7.72 -4.46
N GLY A 680 -21.77 6.81 -4.04
CA GLY A 680 -21.46 5.39 -4.01
C GLY A 680 -22.67 4.50 -3.76
N PHE A 681 -22.42 3.22 -3.66
CA PHE A 681 -23.41 2.20 -3.27
C PHE A 681 -22.75 0.99 -2.63
N VAL A 682 -23.52 0.23 -1.86
CA VAL A 682 -23.17 -1.12 -1.42
C VAL A 682 -24.36 -2.07 -1.68
N LEU A 683 -24.09 -3.17 -2.35
CA LEU A 683 -25.05 -4.21 -2.68
C LEU A 683 -24.64 -5.52 -2.03
N LYS A 684 -25.52 -6.13 -1.24
CA LYS A 684 -25.38 -7.51 -0.74
C LYS A 684 -26.16 -8.43 -1.65
N ILE A 685 -25.53 -9.52 -2.12
CA ILE A 685 -26.12 -10.52 -3.02
C ILE A 685 -25.94 -11.89 -2.38
N GLY A 686 -27.02 -12.59 -2.15
CA GLY A 686 -27.00 -13.94 -1.58
C GLY A 686 -28.21 -14.76 -2.00
N LYS A 687 -28.22 -16.04 -1.61
CA LYS A 687 -29.44 -16.85 -1.79
C LYS A 687 -30.58 -16.25 -0.97
N PRO A 688 -31.86 -16.34 -1.44
CA PRO A 688 -32.99 -15.75 -0.73
C PRO A 688 -33.07 -16.12 0.75
N THR A 689 -32.79 -17.38 1.09
CA THR A 689 -32.76 -17.88 2.47
C THR A 689 -31.67 -17.29 3.37
N VAL A 690 -30.66 -16.68 2.79
CA VAL A 690 -29.51 -16.06 3.51
C VAL A 690 -29.72 -14.56 3.67
N VAL A 691 -30.30 -13.90 2.67
CA VAL A 691 -30.47 -12.43 2.64
C VAL A 691 -31.65 -11.95 3.47
N ASP A 692 -32.67 -12.76 3.65
CA ASP A 692 -33.86 -12.46 4.52
C ASP A 692 -33.49 -12.24 6.01
N HIS A 693 -32.24 -12.56 6.41
CA HIS A 693 -31.75 -12.40 7.78
C HIS A 693 -30.66 -11.29 7.89
N LEU A 694 -30.32 -10.62 6.78
CA LEU A 694 -29.35 -9.52 6.71
C LEU A 694 -30.03 -8.16 6.84
#